data_0ac0d349375632acd7cd51197a9ad8b7
#
_entry.id   0ac0d349375632acd7cd51197a9ad8b7
#
_cell.length_a   1.000
_cell.length_b   1.000
_cell.length_c   1.000
_cell.angle_alpha   90.00
_cell.angle_beta   90.00
_cell.angle_gamma   90.00
#
_symmetry.space_group_name_H-M   'P 1'
#
loop_
_entity.id
_entity.type
_entity.pdbx_description
1 polymer ?
#
loop_
_entity_poly.entity_id
_entity_poly.type
_entity_poly.pdbx_seq_one_letter_code
_entity_poly.pdbx_strand_id
1 'polypeptide(L)'
;PDGRKSARIYKAGHLDQVMVKGIGQKLAAAGVQDADYYPEGMHHNERQNWRNYLETERKNISDGLVIELPVKKKVTGSHSDDELKPRVESRADGVFWVTPKVDKQSGEIIRPETWLCSPLELLGTGAIGKEHYRVMRWKKLANHEVITMAVPCGGIGDRDGWRLLKDHGLNVTTNGKYRAILADWMQLSGSHEEWQLSTTTGWHFGAYIMPDGSIIGDSEKPILFTGKSAAVNGYSVTGTAEGWRESVARLAGGNASMMLGVATSLAAPLIGLVGADGFGVHLFEQSSAGKTTTQNIASSLWGEPDAQRLTWYGTALGIANEAEAHNDGLLPLDEIGQAGNAREVSTSAYTLFNGSGKLQGAKDGGNREMKHWRTVAISTGEMDVETFLKTEGVKVKAGQLVRLLNVPMEKATQFHEYSTGKAHADALKEAWTANHGAAGREWVKWLAGHQQEAKDTVRECRERWRNLIPESYGEQVHRVGERFAILEAALVLSGHVTGWAVQECRDAILHNFNAWVKEFGTGNREHKQIIEQAEAFLAAYGMSRFAPVNYDPASLPIPELYGYRESDGRYDEPVLFYVLPDPFGSHVANGFNKDAVAKVLHEAGMLKRPSSGRGWQIRTPRLKHLKGARLRVYGLLLAQDHDTESD
;
A
#
# COMPACT_ATOMS: atom_id res chain seq x y z
N PRO A 1 -51.51 -13.65 1.05
CA PRO A 1 -50.42 -13.70 0.08
C PRO A 1 -50.43 -15.10 -0.52
N ASP A 2 -51.32 -15.28 -1.49
CA ASP A 2 -51.51 -16.56 -2.19
C ASP A 2 -50.76 -16.62 -3.55
N GLY A 3 -49.78 -15.74 -3.74
CA GLY A 3 -48.91 -15.69 -4.91
C GLY A 3 -49.60 -15.18 -6.19
N ARG A 4 -50.82 -14.68 -6.10
CA ARG A 4 -51.53 -14.16 -7.26
C ARG A 4 -51.02 -12.80 -7.68
N LYS A 5 -50.77 -12.60 -8.98
CA LYS A 5 -50.42 -11.30 -9.54
C LYS A 5 -51.66 -10.43 -9.69
N SER A 6 -51.63 -9.20 -9.20
CA SER A 6 -52.69 -8.21 -9.35
C SER A 6 -52.15 -6.91 -9.96
N ALA A 7 -53.02 -6.14 -10.64
CA ALA A 7 -52.67 -4.86 -11.26
C ALA A 7 -53.73 -3.78 -10.92
N ARG A 8 -53.31 -2.52 -10.99
CA ARG A 8 -54.22 -1.36 -10.93
C ARG A 8 -53.98 -0.46 -12.13
N ILE A 9 -55.05 -0.07 -12.80
CA ILE A 9 -55.01 0.76 -13.99
C ILE A 9 -55.71 2.08 -13.68
N TYR A 10 -54.97 3.16 -13.76
CA TYR A 10 -55.47 4.54 -13.51
C TYR A 10 -55.43 5.32 -14.82
N LYS A 11 -56.56 5.88 -15.22
CA LYS A 11 -56.65 6.77 -16.39
C LYS A 11 -57.77 7.80 -16.18
N ALA A 12 -57.50 9.05 -16.54
CA ALA A 12 -58.56 10.04 -16.64
C ALA A 12 -59.40 9.81 -17.89
N GLY A 13 -60.67 9.52 -17.69
CA GLY A 13 -61.66 9.20 -18.74
C GLY A 13 -61.73 7.71 -19.11
N HIS A 14 -62.75 7.33 -19.81
CA HIS A 14 -62.99 5.94 -20.26
C HIS A 14 -62.02 5.51 -21.37
N LEU A 15 -61.62 4.24 -21.33
CA LEU A 15 -60.87 3.58 -22.42
C LEU A 15 -61.86 3.16 -23.50
N ASP A 16 -61.48 3.30 -24.78
CA ASP A 16 -62.26 2.69 -25.86
C ASP A 16 -62.14 1.16 -25.83
N GLN A 17 -63.07 0.47 -26.49
CA GLN A 17 -63.14 -1.00 -26.45
C GLN A 17 -61.87 -1.69 -26.97
N VAL A 18 -61.17 -1.10 -27.95
CA VAL A 18 -59.94 -1.67 -28.52
C VAL A 18 -58.80 -1.55 -27.52
N MET A 19 -58.67 -0.40 -26.84
CA MET A 19 -57.70 -0.22 -25.80
C MET A 19 -57.96 -1.10 -24.57
N VAL A 20 -59.22 -1.21 -24.14
CA VAL A 20 -59.60 -2.09 -23.03
C VAL A 20 -59.19 -3.53 -23.36
N LYS A 21 -59.51 -4.02 -24.57
CA LYS A 21 -59.15 -5.35 -24.99
C LYS A 21 -57.64 -5.57 -25.09
N GLY A 22 -56.90 -4.63 -25.69
CA GLY A 22 -55.46 -4.75 -25.83
C GLY A 22 -54.70 -4.68 -24.49
N ILE A 23 -55.15 -3.85 -23.54
CA ILE A 23 -54.58 -3.81 -22.18
C ILE A 23 -54.92 -5.10 -21.44
N GLY A 24 -56.14 -5.59 -21.53
CA GLY A 24 -56.56 -6.86 -20.95
C GLY A 24 -55.73 -8.03 -21.43
N GLN A 25 -55.48 -8.13 -22.74
CA GLN A 25 -54.63 -9.16 -23.32
C GLN A 25 -53.15 -9.08 -22.82
N LYS A 26 -52.57 -7.91 -22.74
CA LYS A 26 -51.22 -7.74 -22.20
C LYS A 26 -51.12 -8.14 -20.72
N LEU A 27 -52.11 -7.77 -19.92
CA LEU A 27 -52.16 -8.17 -18.50
C LEU A 27 -52.36 -9.67 -18.34
N ALA A 28 -53.23 -10.25 -19.14
CA ALA A 28 -53.49 -11.68 -19.15
C ALA A 28 -52.25 -12.48 -19.58
N ALA A 29 -51.55 -12.05 -20.64
CA ALA A 29 -50.29 -12.63 -21.09
C ALA A 29 -49.17 -12.52 -20.04
N ALA A 30 -49.13 -11.43 -19.23
CA ALA A 30 -48.19 -11.24 -18.11
C ALA A 30 -48.56 -12.08 -16.87
N GLY A 31 -49.66 -12.87 -16.92
CA GLY A 31 -50.09 -13.72 -15.82
C GLY A 31 -50.82 -12.98 -14.70
N VAL A 32 -51.33 -11.76 -14.94
CA VAL A 32 -52.14 -11.01 -13.97
C VAL A 32 -53.51 -11.64 -13.84
N GLN A 33 -53.90 -12.02 -12.63
CA GLN A 33 -55.16 -12.75 -12.36
C GLN A 33 -56.30 -11.82 -11.93
N ASP A 34 -55.98 -10.65 -11.44
CA ASP A 34 -56.92 -9.68 -10.93
C ASP A 34 -56.45 -8.26 -11.24
N ALA A 35 -57.30 -7.41 -11.80
CA ALA A 35 -56.99 -6.02 -12.06
C ALA A 35 -58.18 -5.11 -11.76
N ASP A 36 -57.87 -3.97 -11.15
CA ASP A 36 -58.84 -2.90 -10.90
C ASP A 36 -58.57 -1.75 -11.88
N TYR A 37 -59.59 -1.36 -12.65
CA TYR A 37 -59.58 -0.21 -13.52
C TYR A 37 -60.31 0.99 -12.89
N TYR A 38 -59.65 2.13 -12.86
CA TYR A 38 -60.17 3.39 -12.32
C TYR A 38 -60.29 4.41 -13.48
N PRO A 39 -61.47 4.58 -14.09
CA PRO A 39 -61.66 5.45 -15.28
C PRO A 39 -61.27 6.90 -15.09
N GLU A 40 -61.52 7.46 -13.92
CA GLU A 40 -61.19 8.87 -13.58
C GLU A 40 -59.93 9.03 -12.69
N GLY A 41 -59.11 8.00 -12.63
CA GLY A 41 -57.85 8.00 -11.85
C GLY A 41 -58.05 7.59 -10.39
N MET A 42 -57.08 7.96 -9.53
CA MET A 42 -56.97 7.45 -8.17
C MET A 42 -58.14 7.84 -7.21
N HIS A 43 -58.87 8.93 -7.50
CA HIS A 43 -59.86 9.51 -6.59
C HIS A 43 -61.31 9.22 -7.01
N HIS A 44 -61.54 8.41 -8.01
CA HIS A 44 -62.87 8.12 -8.52
C HIS A 44 -63.53 6.96 -7.78
N ASN A 45 -64.85 7.09 -7.53
CA ASN A 45 -65.62 6.08 -6.82
C ASN A 45 -66.04 4.89 -7.70
N GLU A 46 -65.92 5.00 -9.02
CA GLU A 46 -66.24 3.92 -9.96
C GLU A 46 -65.04 3.03 -10.24
N ARG A 47 -64.94 1.94 -9.51
CA ARG A 47 -63.93 0.91 -9.72
C ARG A 47 -64.52 -0.24 -10.52
N GLN A 48 -63.86 -0.60 -11.63
CA GLN A 48 -64.22 -1.79 -12.41
C GLN A 48 -63.24 -2.90 -12.15
N ASN A 49 -63.67 -4.04 -11.65
CA ASN A 49 -62.81 -5.22 -11.45
C ASN A 49 -62.80 -6.07 -12.71
N TRP A 50 -61.62 -6.36 -13.22
CA TRP A 50 -61.41 -7.04 -14.49
C TRP A 50 -61.06 -8.54 -14.34
N ARG A 51 -61.30 -9.20 -13.22
CA ARG A 51 -60.94 -10.61 -13.02
C ARG A 51 -61.54 -11.51 -14.11
N ASN A 52 -62.86 -11.49 -14.27
CA ASN A 52 -63.54 -12.31 -15.27
C ASN A 52 -63.17 -11.92 -16.71
N TYR A 53 -62.90 -10.65 -16.93
CA TYR A 53 -62.43 -10.14 -18.21
C TYR A 53 -61.03 -10.65 -18.55
N LEU A 54 -60.12 -10.68 -17.61
CA LEU A 54 -58.78 -11.23 -17.81
C LEU A 54 -58.79 -12.76 -18.06
N GLU A 55 -59.70 -13.50 -17.46
CA GLU A 55 -59.90 -14.93 -17.75
C GLU A 55 -60.37 -15.15 -19.18
N THR A 56 -61.29 -14.32 -19.66
CA THR A 56 -61.77 -14.34 -21.06
C THR A 56 -60.65 -14.01 -22.03
N GLU A 57 -59.83 -13.00 -21.74
CA GLU A 57 -58.71 -12.60 -22.60
C GLU A 57 -57.58 -13.64 -22.61
N ARG A 58 -57.36 -14.40 -21.53
CA ARG A 58 -56.46 -15.56 -21.57
C ARG A 58 -56.93 -16.64 -22.53
N LYS A 59 -58.22 -16.91 -22.54
CA LYS A 59 -58.83 -17.87 -23.48
C LYS A 59 -58.69 -17.38 -24.92
N ASN A 60 -58.96 -16.09 -25.16
CA ASN A 60 -58.81 -15.46 -26.47
C ASN A 60 -57.34 -15.52 -26.99
N ILE A 61 -56.35 -15.35 -26.12
CA ILE A 61 -54.94 -15.50 -26.46
C ILE A 61 -54.61 -16.96 -26.81
N SER A 62 -55.11 -17.90 -26.02
CA SER A 62 -54.95 -19.33 -26.29
C SER A 62 -55.58 -19.74 -27.64
N ASP A 63 -56.68 -19.11 -28.04
CA ASP A 63 -57.40 -19.35 -29.29
C ASP A 63 -56.85 -18.54 -30.49
N GLY A 64 -55.69 -17.81 -30.29
CA GLY A 64 -55.02 -17.03 -31.34
C GLY A 64 -55.66 -15.68 -31.66
N LEU A 65 -56.64 -15.24 -30.89
CA LEU A 65 -57.36 -13.97 -31.07
C LEU A 65 -56.65 -12.80 -30.37
N VAL A 66 -55.45 -12.44 -30.85
CA VAL A 66 -54.67 -11.32 -30.31
C VAL A 66 -54.96 -10.04 -31.10
N ILE A 67 -55.22 -8.94 -30.39
CA ILE A 67 -55.34 -7.59 -30.96
C ILE A 67 -54.04 -6.81 -30.72
N GLU A 68 -53.39 -6.34 -31.79
CA GLU A 68 -52.34 -5.36 -31.69
C GLU A 68 -52.95 -4.00 -31.30
N LEU A 69 -52.48 -3.44 -30.16
CA LEU A 69 -52.83 -2.07 -29.82
C LEU A 69 -52.29 -1.14 -30.91
N PRO A 70 -53.07 -0.17 -31.36
CA PRO A 70 -52.62 0.75 -32.39
C PRO A 70 -51.35 1.49 -31.89
N VAL A 71 -50.22 1.21 -32.54
CA VAL A 71 -49.05 2.05 -32.41
C VAL A 71 -49.43 3.40 -33.00
N LYS A 72 -49.37 4.48 -32.23
CA LYS A 72 -49.56 5.84 -32.76
C LYS A 72 -48.65 6.01 -33.98
N LYS A 73 -49.19 5.90 -35.18
CA LYS A 73 -48.50 6.31 -36.42
C LYS A 73 -48.24 7.81 -36.27
N LYS A 74 -46.96 8.20 -36.35
CA LYS A 74 -46.58 9.61 -36.48
C LYS A 74 -47.34 10.19 -37.67
N VAL A 75 -48.24 11.10 -37.40
CA VAL A 75 -48.83 11.97 -38.42
C VAL A 75 -47.73 12.90 -38.86
N THR A 76 -47.26 12.72 -40.09
CA THR A 76 -46.36 13.65 -40.77
C THR A 76 -47.07 14.98 -40.92
N GLY A 77 -46.71 15.97 -40.06
CA GLY A 77 -47.28 17.29 -40.14
C GLY A 77 -47.50 18.04 -38.83
N SER A 78 -47.30 17.36 -37.64
CA SER A 78 -47.21 18.09 -36.36
C SER A 78 -45.84 17.87 -35.77
N HIS A 79 -45.15 18.94 -35.37
CA HIS A 79 -43.92 18.89 -34.59
C HIS A 79 -44.14 17.97 -33.41
N SER A 80 -43.32 16.92 -33.25
CA SER A 80 -43.48 15.96 -32.15
C SER A 80 -43.27 16.71 -30.83
N ASP A 81 -44.08 16.44 -29.79
CA ASP A 81 -43.92 17.00 -28.45
C ASP A 81 -42.49 16.84 -27.93
N ASP A 82 -41.74 15.84 -28.41
CA ASP A 82 -40.35 15.60 -28.06
C ASP A 82 -39.37 16.64 -28.68
N GLU A 83 -39.70 17.23 -29.84
CA GLU A 83 -38.89 18.28 -30.45
C GLU A 83 -38.93 19.62 -29.70
N LEU A 84 -40.02 19.85 -28.97
CA LEU A 84 -40.23 21.07 -28.18
C LEU A 84 -39.82 20.93 -26.72
N LYS A 85 -39.36 19.74 -26.26
CA LYS A 85 -38.88 19.55 -24.90
C LYS A 85 -37.53 20.23 -24.68
N PRO A 86 -37.42 21.07 -23.63
CA PRO A 86 -36.12 21.56 -23.19
C PRO A 86 -35.20 20.41 -22.80
N ARG A 87 -33.91 20.50 -23.20
CA ARG A 87 -32.92 19.46 -22.94
C ARG A 87 -31.51 20.03 -22.88
N VAL A 88 -30.62 19.25 -22.26
CA VAL A 88 -29.18 19.51 -22.30
C VAL A 88 -28.58 18.78 -23.50
N GLU A 89 -27.82 19.51 -24.29
CA GLU A 89 -27.05 18.96 -25.43
C GLU A 89 -25.56 19.13 -25.16
N SER A 90 -24.80 18.00 -25.21
CA SER A 90 -23.35 18.00 -25.16
C SER A 90 -22.80 17.96 -26.58
N ARG A 91 -21.94 18.93 -26.92
CA ARG A 91 -21.35 19.13 -28.23
C ARG A 91 -19.83 19.33 -28.13
N ALA A 92 -19.13 19.36 -29.26
CA ALA A 92 -17.68 19.56 -29.29
C ALA A 92 -17.23 20.93 -28.77
N ASP A 93 -18.10 21.93 -28.78
CA ASP A 93 -17.86 23.32 -28.36
C ASP A 93 -18.38 23.63 -26.95
N GLY A 94 -19.15 22.72 -26.35
CA GLY A 94 -19.68 22.91 -24.99
C GLY A 94 -20.91 22.10 -24.67
N VAL A 95 -21.43 22.31 -23.48
CA VAL A 95 -22.69 21.78 -23.02
C VAL A 95 -23.70 22.92 -22.94
N PHE A 96 -24.87 22.74 -23.55
CA PHE A 96 -25.86 23.77 -23.74
C PHE A 96 -27.22 23.34 -23.21
N TRP A 97 -27.95 24.26 -22.58
CA TRP A 97 -29.38 24.15 -22.30
C TRP A 97 -30.16 24.67 -23.50
N VAL A 98 -30.85 23.80 -24.22
CA VAL A 98 -31.62 24.11 -25.40
C VAL A 98 -33.10 24.14 -25.04
N THR A 99 -33.79 25.26 -25.34
CA THR A 99 -35.22 25.48 -25.07
C THR A 99 -35.97 25.71 -26.38
N PRO A 100 -36.31 24.61 -27.10
CA PRO A 100 -37.02 24.74 -28.38
C PRO A 100 -38.38 25.38 -28.18
N LYS A 101 -38.78 26.26 -29.07
CA LYS A 101 -40.09 26.89 -29.08
C LYS A 101 -40.51 27.19 -30.54
N VAL A 102 -41.83 27.18 -30.81
CA VAL A 102 -42.35 27.58 -32.09
C VAL A 102 -42.30 29.09 -32.20
N ASP A 103 -41.68 29.60 -33.23
CA ASP A 103 -41.72 31.03 -33.55
C ASP A 103 -43.14 31.42 -34.00
N LYS A 104 -43.71 32.46 -33.40
CA LYS A 104 -45.08 32.84 -33.62
C LYS A 104 -45.31 33.50 -35.03
N GLN A 105 -44.25 33.97 -35.65
CA GLN A 105 -44.31 34.66 -36.96
C GLN A 105 -44.05 33.70 -38.09
N SER A 106 -43.04 32.85 -37.98
CA SER A 106 -42.65 31.90 -39.05
C SER A 106 -43.31 30.53 -38.94
N GLY A 107 -43.79 30.15 -37.76
CA GLY A 107 -44.24 28.79 -37.46
C GLY A 107 -43.11 27.75 -37.34
N GLU A 108 -41.88 28.16 -37.48
CA GLU A 108 -40.72 27.28 -37.39
C GLU A 108 -40.27 27.06 -35.96
N ILE A 109 -39.61 25.90 -35.69
CA ILE A 109 -39.00 25.65 -34.41
C ILE A 109 -37.66 26.35 -34.32
N ILE A 110 -37.60 27.37 -33.49
CA ILE A 110 -36.34 28.00 -33.08
C ILE A 110 -35.81 27.32 -31.83
N ARG A 111 -34.49 27.21 -31.68
CA ARG A 111 -33.81 26.50 -30.57
C ARG A 111 -32.89 27.48 -29.85
N PRO A 112 -33.44 28.41 -29.05
CA PRO A 112 -32.60 29.24 -28.17
C PRO A 112 -31.79 28.34 -27.24
N GLU A 113 -30.49 28.66 -27.14
CA GLU A 113 -29.55 27.89 -26.33
C GLU A 113 -28.82 28.80 -25.35
N THR A 114 -28.45 28.19 -24.23
CA THR A 114 -27.65 28.85 -23.18
C THR A 114 -26.48 27.94 -22.83
N TRP A 115 -25.28 28.48 -22.90
CA TRP A 115 -24.07 27.76 -22.54
C TRP A 115 -24.05 27.42 -21.03
N LEU A 116 -23.72 26.16 -20.68
CA LEU A 116 -23.65 25.64 -19.31
C LEU A 116 -22.20 25.44 -18.85
N CYS A 117 -21.41 24.72 -19.64
CA CYS A 117 -20.00 24.46 -19.35
C CYS A 117 -19.23 24.16 -20.64
N SER A 118 -17.90 24.15 -20.55
CA SER A 118 -17.03 23.63 -21.60
C SER A 118 -17.35 22.15 -21.92
N PRO A 119 -16.84 21.60 -23.06
CA PRO A 119 -17.13 20.21 -23.42
C PRO A 119 -16.86 19.24 -22.29
N LEU A 120 -17.84 18.41 -21.99
CA LEU A 120 -17.85 17.46 -20.88
C LEU A 120 -18.47 16.14 -21.34
N GLU A 121 -17.74 15.06 -21.11
CA GLU A 121 -18.20 13.70 -21.36
C GLU A 121 -18.51 13.01 -20.03
N LEU A 122 -19.64 12.30 -19.97
CA LEU A 122 -20.06 11.49 -18.83
C LEU A 122 -19.79 10.03 -19.18
N LEU A 123 -18.64 9.51 -18.72
CA LEU A 123 -18.10 8.22 -19.13
C LEU A 123 -18.73 7.04 -18.42
N GLY A 124 -19.13 7.21 -17.15
CA GLY A 124 -19.66 6.09 -16.39
C GLY A 124 -19.89 6.41 -14.91
N THR A 125 -20.01 5.37 -14.14
CA THR A 125 -20.20 5.39 -12.69
C THR A 125 -19.21 4.44 -12.01
N GLY A 126 -18.87 4.70 -10.76
CA GLY A 126 -18.04 3.81 -9.96
C GLY A 126 -18.30 4.01 -8.47
N ALA A 127 -17.67 3.19 -7.65
CA ALA A 127 -17.76 3.31 -6.19
C ALA A 127 -16.42 3.02 -5.52
N ILE A 128 -16.18 3.68 -4.39
CA ILE A 128 -15.08 3.39 -3.45
C ILE A 128 -15.72 3.19 -2.08
N GLY A 129 -15.69 1.97 -1.56
CA GLY A 129 -16.43 1.63 -0.35
C GLY A 129 -17.94 1.90 -0.50
N LYS A 130 -18.46 2.86 0.27
CA LYS A 130 -19.88 3.27 0.22
C LYS A 130 -20.14 4.52 -0.60
N GLU A 131 -19.10 5.17 -1.07
CA GLU A 131 -19.22 6.41 -1.83
C GLU A 131 -19.35 6.12 -3.33
N HIS A 132 -20.33 6.75 -3.97
CA HIS A 132 -20.59 6.66 -5.40
C HIS A 132 -20.01 7.86 -6.15
N TYR A 133 -19.53 7.60 -7.36
CA TYR A 133 -18.86 8.59 -8.20
C TYR A 133 -19.41 8.57 -9.62
N ARG A 134 -19.40 9.74 -10.27
CA ARG A 134 -19.53 9.88 -11.72
C ARG A 134 -18.14 10.03 -12.33
N VAL A 135 -17.84 9.21 -13.33
CA VAL A 135 -16.58 9.35 -14.09
C VAL A 135 -16.84 10.31 -15.24
N MET A 136 -16.08 11.39 -15.27
CA MET A 136 -16.23 12.49 -16.22
C MET A 136 -14.90 12.78 -16.91
N ARG A 137 -14.97 13.26 -18.17
CA ARG A 137 -13.79 13.64 -18.94
C ARG A 137 -13.99 14.99 -19.62
N TRP A 138 -12.98 15.84 -19.56
CA TRP A 138 -12.97 17.14 -20.24
C TRP A 138 -11.55 17.56 -20.63
N LYS A 139 -11.44 18.62 -21.44
CA LYS A 139 -10.17 19.25 -21.78
C LYS A 139 -10.02 20.56 -21.03
N LYS A 140 -8.86 20.78 -20.42
CA LYS A 140 -8.52 22.08 -19.84
C LYS A 140 -8.42 23.12 -20.95
N LEU A 141 -8.93 24.31 -20.72
CA LEU A 141 -8.90 25.38 -21.73
C LEU A 141 -7.47 25.90 -21.96
N ALA A 142 -6.65 25.94 -20.91
CA ALA A 142 -5.33 26.57 -20.96
C ALA A 142 -4.30 25.79 -21.79
N ASN A 143 -4.28 24.46 -21.71
CA ASN A 143 -3.24 23.62 -22.34
C ASN A 143 -3.79 22.42 -23.11
N HIS A 144 -5.12 22.34 -23.26
CA HIS A 144 -5.85 21.24 -23.91
C HIS A 144 -5.58 19.84 -23.32
N GLU A 145 -5.03 19.78 -22.12
CA GLU A 145 -4.83 18.53 -21.38
C GLU A 145 -6.17 17.85 -21.08
N VAL A 146 -6.23 16.55 -21.34
CA VAL A 146 -7.42 15.73 -21.07
C VAL A 146 -7.42 15.30 -19.61
N ILE A 147 -8.46 15.66 -18.89
CA ILE A 147 -8.70 15.22 -17.51
C ILE A 147 -9.79 14.17 -17.51
N THR A 148 -9.52 13.02 -16.90
CA THR A 148 -10.54 12.02 -16.52
C THR A 148 -10.57 11.95 -15.00
N MET A 149 -11.74 12.14 -14.41
CA MET A 149 -11.88 12.25 -12.94
C MET A 149 -13.14 11.55 -12.45
N ALA A 150 -13.03 10.88 -11.30
CA ALA A 150 -14.18 10.41 -10.52
C ALA A 150 -14.65 11.55 -9.60
N VAL A 151 -15.84 12.04 -9.84
CA VAL A 151 -16.47 13.13 -9.07
C VAL A 151 -17.48 12.52 -8.11
N PRO A 152 -17.35 12.76 -6.78
CA PRO A 152 -18.30 12.23 -5.80
C PRO A 152 -19.74 12.66 -6.12
N CYS A 153 -20.68 11.72 -6.19
CA CYS A 153 -22.07 12.02 -6.49
C CYS A 153 -22.70 13.00 -5.46
N GLY A 154 -22.34 12.85 -4.18
CA GLY A 154 -22.79 13.75 -3.13
C GLY A 154 -22.29 15.20 -3.26
N GLY A 155 -21.24 15.43 -4.05
CA GLY A 155 -20.71 16.78 -4.32
C GLY A 155 -21.29 17.44 -5.58
N ILE A 156 -21.98 16.69 -6.45
CA ILE A 156 -22.51 17.23 -7.70
C ILE A 156 -23.66 18.20 -7.39
N GLY A 157 -23.49 19.45 -7.78
CA GLY A 157 -24.45 20.54 -7.50
C GLY A 157 -24.06 21.39 -6.30
N ASP A 158 -23.24 20.89 -5.40
CA ASP A 158 -22.78 21.60 -4.22
C ASP A 158 -21.62 22.55 -4.51
N ARG A 159 -21.38 23.48 -3.59
CA ARG A 159 -20.30 24.47 -3.70
C ARG A 159 -18.92 23.81 -3.87
N ASP A 160 -18.64 22.76 -3.12
CA ASP A 160 -17.34 22.10 -3.13
C ASP A 160 -17.14 21.27 -4.40
N GLY A 161 -18.20 20.63 -4.92
CA GLY A 161 -18.16 19.96 -6.21
C GLY A 161 -17.89 20.92 -7.38
N TRP A 162 -18.55 22.09 -7.40
CA TRP A 162 -18.27 23.11 -8.41
C TRP A 162 -16.84 23.64 -8.30
N ARG A 163 -16.32 23.80 -7.08
CA ARG A 163 -14.93 24.21 -6.87
C ARG A 163 -13.97 23.16 -7.40
N LEU A 164 -14.18 21.88 -7.05
CA LEU A 164 -13.37 20.77 -7.53
C LEU A 164 -13.25 20.76 -9.07
N LEU A 165 -14.38 20.84 -9.77
CA LEU A 165 -14.39 20.81 -11.24
C LEU A 165 -13.64 22.01 -11.84
N LYS A 166 -13.81 23.21 -11.26
CA LYS A 166 -13.14 24.44 -11.72
C LYS A 166 -11.64 24.42 -11.45
N ASP A 167 -11.23 23.96 -10.27
CA ASP A 167 -9.81 23.82 -9.89
C ASP A 167 -9.07 22.86 -10.85
N HIS A 168 -9.81 21.90 -11.44
CA HIS A 168 -9.30 21.01 -12.48
C HIS A 168 -9.59 21.50 -13.93
N GLY A 169 -9.93 22.77 -14.09
CA GLY A 169 -9.98 23.44 -15.38
C GLY A 169 -11.27 23.28 -16.20
N LEU A 170 -12.37 22.79 -15.61
CA LEU A 170 -13.69 22.83 -16.24
C LEU A 170 -14.31 24.22 -16.09
N ASN A 171 -14.62 24.92 -17.17
CA ASN A 171 -15.35 26.16 -17.12
C ASN A 171 -16.85 25.90 -17.00
N VAL A 172 -17.49 26.54 -16.01
CA VAL A 172 -18.91 26.35 -15.68
C VAL A 172 -19.57 27.72 -15.56
N THR A 173 -20.81 27.84 -16.05
CA THR A 173 -21.63 29.04 -15.90
C THR A 173 -21.70 29.51 -14.44
N THR A 174 -21.79 30.81 -14.22
CA THR A 174 -21.96 31.40 -12.88
C THR A 174 -23.42 31.46 -12.45
N ASN A 175 -24.38 31.31 -13.38
CA ASN A 175 -25.81 31.39 -13.10
C ASN A 175 -26.31 30.15 -12.34
N GLY A 176 -26.91 30.38 -11.15
CA GLY A 176 -27.37 29.32 -10.25
C GLY A 176 -28.43 28.40 -10.86
N LYS A 177 -29.39 28.96 -11.64
CA LYS A 177 -30.42 28.15 -12.33
C LYS A 177 -29.82 27.18 -13.32
N TYR A 178 -28.86 27.62 -14.10
CA TYR A 178 -28.22 26.79 -15.13
C TYR A 178 -27.24 25.79 -14.55
N ARG A 179 -26.62 26.11 -13.39
CA ARG A 179 -25.85 25.12 -12.62
C ARG A 179 -26.72 23.99 -12.10
N ALA A 180 -27.93 24.28 -11.62
CA ALA A 180 -28.84 23.22 -11.17
C ALA A 180 -29.20 22.27 -12.34
N ILE A 181 -29.54 22.82 -13.50
CA ILE A 181 -29.81 22.03 -14.71
C ILE A 181 -28.59 21.17 -15.12
N LEU A 182 -27.39 21.76 -15.06
CA LEU A 182 -26.16 21.03 -15.35
C LEU A 182 -25.89 19.92 -14.33
N ALA A 183 -26.15 20.16 -13.05
CA ALA A 183 -25.99 19.16 -12.00
C ALA A 183 -26.95 17.97 -12.17
N ASP A 184 -28.23 18.24 -12.48
CA ASP A 184 -29.21 17.18 -12.78
C ASP A 184 -28.78 16.37 -14.00
N TRP A 185 -28.30 17.01 -15.05
CA TRP A 185 -27.81 16.34 -16.23
C TRP A 185 -26.57 15.46 -15.94
N MET A 186 -25.62 15.97 -15.14
CA MET A 186 -24.43 15.19 -14.74
C MET A 186 -24.79 13.95 -13.95
N GLN A 187 -25.85 13.97 -13.15
CA GLN A 187 -26.30 12.84 -12.35
C GLN A 187 -27.12 11.83 -13.13
N LEU A 188 -27.99 12.28 -14.04
CA LEU A 188 -29.03 11.47 -14.65
C LEU A 188 -28.73 11.04 -16.08
N SER A 189 -27.75 11.67 -16.74
CA SER A 189 -27.48 11.46 -18.17
C SER A 189 -26.14 10.78 -18.43
N GLY A 190 -25.85 10.54 -19.71
CA GLY A 190 -24.58 9.97 -20.18
C GLY A 190 -24.48 8.46 -19.98
N SER A 191 -23.26 7.94 -20.06
CA SER A 191 -22.98 6.53 -19.86
C SER A 191 -23.15 6.11 -18.40
N HIS A 192 -23.69 4.92 -18.19
CA HIS A 192 -23.73 4.24 -16.88
C HIS A 192 -22.78 3.05 -16.85
N GLU A 193 -21.77 3.02 -17.73
CA GLU A 193 -20.71 2.01 -17.70
C GLU A 193 -20.06 1.99 -16.32
N GLU A 194 -19.88 0.82 -15.78
CA GLU A 194 -19.27 0.63 -14.48
C GLU A 194 -17.74 0.70 -14.58
N TRP A 195 -17.15 1.67 -13.89
CA TRP A 195 -15.72 1.86 -13.75
C TRP A 195 -15.23 1.32 -12.42
N GLN A 196 -14.06 0.70 -12.45
CA GLN A 196 -13.36 0.28 -11.25
C GLN A 196 -12.48 1.43 -10.74
N LEU A 197 -12.79 1.93 -9.54
CA LEU A 197 -12.06 3.03 -8.94
C LEU A 197 -11.10 2.51 -7.87
N SER A 198 -9.86 2.98 -7.87
CA SER A 198 -8.87 2.63 -6.84
C SER A 198 -8.19 3.89 -6.30
N THR A 199 -8.01 3.94 -4.98
CA THR A 199 -7.14 4.93 -4.30
C THR A 199 -5.72 4.43 -4.13
N THR A 200 -5.47 3.13 -4.38
CA THR A 200 -4.18 2.47 -4.23
C THR A 200 -3.64 2.03 -5.58
N THR A 201 -2.33 2.04 -5.72
CA THR A 201 -1.59 1.53 -6.88
C THR A 201 -1.39 0.02 -6.78
N GLY A 202 -0.68 -0.56 -7.75
CA GLY A 202 -0.33 -1.98 -7.76
C GLY A 202 -1.38 -2.87 -8.43
N TRP A 203 -1.41 -4.14 -8.06
CA TRP A 203 -2.29 -5.12 -8.70
C TRP A 203 -3.73 -5.02 -8.21
N HIS A 204 -4.60 -4.52 -9.07
CA HIS A 204 -6.04 -4.41 -8.85
C HIS A 204 -6.80 -4.79 -10.12
N PHE A 205 -7.93 -5.46 -9.95
CA PHE A 205 -8.87 -5.74 -11.05
C PHE A 205 -8.27 -6.45 -12.28
N GLY A 206 -7.23 -7.26 -12.08
CA GLY A 206 -6.54 -7.97 -13.16
C GLY A 206 -5.43 -7.18 -13.84
N ALA A 207 -5.27 -5.89 -13.54
CA ALA A 207 -4.25 -5.02 -14.10
C ALA A 207 -3.36 -4.41 -13.00
N TYR A 208 -2.30 -3.74 -13.39
CA TYR A 208 -1.42 -3.00 -12.50
C TYR A 208 -1.63 -1.50 -12.69
N ILE A 209 -1.89 -0.81 -11.60
CA ILE A 209 -2.09 0.64 -11.56
C ILE A 209 -0.78 1.31 -11.16
N MET A 210 -0.27 2.16 -12.03
CA MET A 210 0.93 2.96 -11.78
C MET A 210 0.59 4.21 -10.95
N PRO A 211 1.56 4.80 -10.21
CA PRO A 211 1.35 6.05 -9.45
C PRO A 211 0.96 7.26 -10.30
N ASP A 212 1.29 7.28 -11.60
CA ASP A 212 0.85 8.29 -12.56
C ASP A 212 -0.56 8.05 -13.11
N GLY A 213 -1.22 6.98 -12.67
CA GLY A 213 -2.56 6.59 -13.11
C GLY A 213 -2.59 5.75 -14.39
N SER A 214 -1.45 5.45 -15.02
CA SER A 214 -1.41 4.54 -16.15
C SER A 214 -1.74 3.10 -15.72
N ILE A 215 -2.49 2.40 -16.57
CA ILE A 215 -2.95 1.02 -16.33
C ILE A 215 -2.18 0.09 -17.26
N ILE A 216 -1.60 -0.97 -16.72
CA ILE A 216 -0.83 -1.97 -17.47
C ILE A 216 -1.47 -3.35 -17.23
N GLY A 217 -1.83 -4.03 -18.32
CA GLY A 217 -2.55 -5.31 -18.32
C GLY A 217 -4.01 -5.15 -18.74
N ASP A 218 -4.74 -6.25 -18.74
CA ASP A 218 -6.11 -6.31 -19.20
C ASP A 218 -7.08 -6.36 -18.02
N SER A 219 -8.11 -5.53 -18.07
CA SER A 219 -9.21 -5.49 -17.10
C SER A 219 -10.54 -5.63 -17.81
N GLU A 220 -11.48 -6.36 -17.20
CA GLU A 220 -12.84 -6.51 -17.74
C GLU A 220 -13.61 -5.19 -17.81
N LYS A 221 -13.31 -4.25 -16.92
CA LYS A 221 -13.94 -2.93 -16.84
C LYS A 221 -12.87 -1.84 -16.83
N PRO A 222 -13.18 -0.65 -17.33
CA PRO A 222 -12.23 0.45 -17.27
C PRO A 222 -11.87 0.80 -15.83
N ILE A 223 -10.59 1.08 -15.60
CA ILE A 223 -10.05 1.43 -14.28
C ILE A 223 -9.69 2.91 -14.25
N LEU A 224 -9.95 3.57 -13.13
CA LEU A 224 -9.48 4.92 -12.87
C LEU A 224 -8.80 4.99 -11.49
N PHE A 225 -7.55 5.42 -11.48
CA PHE A 225 -6.82 5.73 -10.26
C PHE A 225 -7.22 7.10 -9.73
N THR A 226 -7.58 7.17 -8.46
CA THR A 226 -8.02 8.39 -7.78
C THR A 226 -7.08 8.80 -6.64
N GLY A 227 -6.05 7.99 -6.37
CA GLY A 227 -5.03 8.26 -5.35
C GLY A 227 -4.14 9.44 -5.73
N LYS A 228 -3.31 9.88 -4.79
CA LYS A 228 -2.38 11.01 -4.96
C LYS A 228 -1.02 10.64 -4.36
N SER A 229 0.06 10.92 -5.10
CA SER A 229 1.43 10.83 -4.62
C SER A 229 2.13 12.18 -4.80
N ALA A 230 3.01 12.54 -3.89
CA ALA A 230 3.89 13.69 -4.05
C ALA A 230 4.92 13.48 -5.17
N ALA A 231 5.26 12.21 -5.46
CA ALA A 231 6.23 11.82 -6.48
C ALA A 231 5.62 11.58 -7.88
N VAL A 232 4.31 11.86 -8.09
CA VAL A 232 3.60 11.53 -9.33
C VAL A 232 4.28 12.06 -10.60
N ASN A 233 4.83 13.25 -10.55
CA ASN A 233 5.53 13.87 -11.68
C ASN A 233 6.85 13.17 -12.05
N GLY A 234 7.41 12.36 -11.13
CA GLY A 234 8.61 11.59 -11.35
C GLY A 234 8.40 10.34 -12.23
N TYR A 235 7.14 9.89 -12.42
CA TYR A 235 6.82 8.70 -13.22
C TYR A 235 6.81 8.98 -14.74
N SER A 236 7.71 9.84 -15.20
CA SER A 236 7.90 10.14 -16.63
C SER A 236 8.60 9.01 -17.37
N VAL A 237 8.43 8.98 -18.68
CA VAL A 237 9.09 8.01 -19.56
C VAL A 237 9.94 8.76 -20.59
N THR A 238 11.23 8.40 -20.63
CA THR A 238 12.17 8.88 -21.66
C THR A 238 12.96 7.69 -22.19
N GLY A 239 13.25 7.67 -23.48
CA GLY A 239 13.94 6.56 -24.13
C GLY A 239 13.10 5.27 -24.18
N THR A 240 13.75 4.13 -24.14
CA THR A 240 13.14 2.81 -24.31
C THR A 240 13.63 1.83 -23.23
N ALA A 241 12.90 0.72 -23.03
CA ALA A 241 13.33 -0.37 -22.15
C ALA A 241 14.66 -1.01 -22.63
N GLU A 242 14.82 -1.16 -23.95
CA GLU A 242 16.07 -1.64 -24.54
C GLU A 242 17.22 -0.63 -24.31
N GLY A 243 16.98 0.67 -24.50
CA GLY A 243 17.96 1.72 -24.20
C GLY A 243 18.39 1.70 -22.72
N TRP A 244 17.44 1.48 -21.79
CA TRP A 244 17.76 1.31 -20.37
C TRP A 244 18.62 0.07 -20.14
N ARG A 245 18.29 -1.05 -20.76
CA ARG A 245 19.06 -2.32 -20.66
C ARG A 245 20.49 -2.13 -21.16
N GLU A 246 20.65 -1.58 -22.38
CA GLU A 246 21.96 -1.44 -23.03
C GLU A 246 22.85 -0.34 -22.42
N SER A 247 22.27 0.51 -21.57
CA SER A 247 23.01 1.59 -20.90
C SER A 247 23.00 1.42 -19.37
N VAL A 248 21.90 1.64 -18.68
CA VAL A 248 21.84 1.63 -17.21
C VAL A 248 22.11 0.25 -16.64
N ALA A 249 21.39 -0.79 -17.11
CA ALA A 249 21.59 -2.14 -16.61
C ALA A 249 22.99 -2.66 -16.95
N ARG A 250 23.48 -2.43 -18.16
CA ARG A 250 24.84 -2.84 -18.56
C ARG A 250 25.89 -2.23 -17.63
N LEU A 251 25.80 -0.93 -17.34
CA LEU A 251 26.77 -0.26 -16.46
C LEU A 251 26.63 -0.64 -14.99
N ALA A 252 25.45 -1.05 -14.54
CA ALA A 252 25.23 -1.55 -13.19
C ALA A 252 25.68 -3.02 -13.01
N GLY A 253 25.73 -3.80 -14.08
CA GLY A 253 26.12 -5.20 -14.09
C GLY A 253 27.53 -5.42 -13.54
N GLY A 254 27.77 -6.55 -12.85
CA GLY A 254 29.01 -6.86 -12.18
C GLY A 254 29.27 -6.09 -10.88
N ASN A 255 28.39 -5.15 -10.50
CA ASN A 255 28.47 -4.40 -9.23
C ASN A 255 27.33 -4.86 -8.30
N ALA A 256 27.62 -5.75 -7.37
CA ALA A 256 26.63 -6.47 -6.56
C ALA A 256 25.63 -5.52 -5.83
N SER A 257 26.11 -4.41 -5.26
CA SER A 257 25.23 -3.44 -4.58
C SER A 257 24.29 -2.70 -5.55
N MET A 258 24.74 -2.38 -6.78
CA MET A 258 23.88 -1.77 -7.81
C MET A 258 22.84 -2.77 -8.30
N MET A 259 23.24 -4.03 -8.51
CA MET A 259 22.31 -5.10 -8.86
C MET A 259 21.28 -5.37 -7.76
N LEU A 260 21.66 -5.26 -6.48
CA LEU A 260 20.71 -5.32 -5.35
C LEU A 260 19.69 -4.18 -5.40
N GLY A 261 20.12 -2.96 -5.76
CA GLY A 261 19.21 -1.82 -5.95
C GLY A 261 18.16 -2.12 -7.03
N VAL A 262 18.59 -2.66 -8.17
CA VAL A 262 17.68 -3.09 -9.26
C VAL A 262 16.75 -4.22 -8.79
N ALA A 263 17.30 -5.23 -8.09
CA ALA A 263 16.50 -6.31 -7.50
C ALA A 263 15.40 -5.79 -6.58
N THR A 264 15.73 -4.82 -5.72
CA THR A 264 14.79 -4.17 -4.81
C THR A 264 13.66 -3.50 -5.58
N SER A 265 13.99 -2.82 -6.65
CA SER A 265 13.04 -2.15 -7.53
C SER A 265 12.10 -3.13 -8.24
N LEU A 266 12.65 -4.18 -8.84
CA LEU A 266 11.88 -5.21 -9.56
C LEU A 266 11.05 -6.10 -8.64
N ALA A 267 11.46 -6.28 -7.39
CA ALA A 267 10.71 -7.05 -6.40
C ALA A 267 9.38 -6.37 -6.00
N ALA A 268 9.27 -5.05 -6.17
CA ALA A 268 8.12 -4.28 -5.73
C ALA A 268 6.77 -4.77 -6.34
N PRO A 269 6.59 -4.88 -7.65
CA PRO A 269 5.36 -5.46 -8.20
C PRO A 269 5.27 -6.98 -7.98
N LEU A 270 6.38 -7.67 -7.80
CA LEU A 270 6.40 -9.13 -7.61
C LEU A 270 5.79 -9.54 -6.27
N ILE A 271 6.05 -8.79 -5.18
CA ILE A 271 5.48 -9.12 -3.86
C ILE A 271 3.95 -9.15 -3.86
N GLY A 272 3.31 -8.29 -4.66
CA GLY A 272 1.86 -8.26 -4.83
C GLY A 272 1.30 -9.55 -5.43
N LEU A 273 1.97 -10.09 -6.45
CA LEU A 273 1.56 -11.33 -7.12
C LEU A 273 1.71 -12.58 -6.24
N VAL A 274 2.73 -12.60 -5.38
CA VAL A 274 3.02 -13.75 -4.52
C VAL A 274 2.45 -13.62 -3.11
N GLY A 275 1.76 -12.53 -2.81
CA GLY A 275 1.16 -12.29 -1.50
C GLY A 275 2.18 -12.15 -0.37
N ALA A 276 3.40 -11.66 -0.66
CA ALA A 276 4.44 -11.45 0.33
C ALA A 276 4.26 -10.09 1.04
N ASP A 277 4.72 -10.02 2.30
CA ASP A 277 4.75 -8.77 3.05
C ASP A 277 5.73 -7.76 2.42
N GLY A 278 5.44 -6.47 2.61
CA GLY A 278 6.36 -5.40 2.28
C GLY A 278 7.65 -5.45 3.10
N PHE A 279 8.73 -5.00 2.51
CA PHE A 279 10.04 -4.89 3.16
C PHE A 279 10.86 -3.76 2.55
N GLY A 280 12.01 -3.46 3.13
CA GLY A 280 12.94 -2.49 2.59
C GLY A 280 14.37 -2.99 2.56
N VAL A 281 15.18 -2.37 1.71
CA VAL A 281 16.64 -2.51 1.67
C VAL A 281 17.22 -1.15 2.00
N HIS A 282 17.96 -1.06 3.10
CA HIS A 282 18.70 0.12 3.51
C HIS A 282 20.19 -0.08 3.20
N LEU A 283 20.68 0.71 2.26
CA LEU A 283 22.07 0.71 1.85
C LEU A 283 22.84 1.74 2.69
N PHE A 284 23.82 1.29 3.45
CA PHE A 284 24.59 2.17 4.29
C PHE A 284 26.09 2.02 4.06
N GLU A 285 26.80 3.11 4.08
CA GLU A 285 28.25 3.24 4.02
C GLU A 285 28.59 4.73 4.21
N GLN A 286 29.84 5.04 4.52
CA GLN A 286 30.33 6.42 4.58
C GLN A 286 30.11 7.18 3.27
N SER A 287 30.24 8.49 3.29
CA SER A 287 30.06 9.35 2.13
C SER A 287 30.84 8.88 0.90
N SER A 288 30.28 9.17 -0.29
CA SER A 288 30.91 8.88 -1.59
C SER A 288 31.06 7.40 -1.95
N ALA A 289 30.24 6.52 -1.37
CA ALA A 289 30.20 5.10 -1.73
C ALA A 289 29.33 4.77 -2.96
N GLY A 290 28.51 5.72 -3.45
CA GLY A 290 27.61 5.50 -4.59
C GLY A 290 26.17 5.12 -4.17
N LYS A 291 25.77 5.34 -2.91
CA LYS A 291 24.43 5.04 -2.38
C LYS A 291 23.30 5.67 -3.22
N THR A 292 23.38 7.00 -3.40
CA THR A 292 22.40 7.75 -4.20
C THR A 292 22.42 7.32 -5.67
N THR A 293 23.60 6.97 -6.21
CA THR A 293 23.70 6.41 -7.58
C THR A 293 22.93 5.09 -7.67
N THR A 294 23.11 4.19 -6.72
CA THR A 294 22.38 2.90 -6.68
C THR A 294 20.87 3.10 -6.53
N GLN A 295 20.44 4.03 -5.67
CA GLN A 295 19.02 4.38 -5.52
C GLN A 295 18.44 4.98 -6.82
N ASN A 296 19.19 5.84 -7.50
CA ASN A 296 18.76 6.44 -8.76
C ASN A 296 18.68 5.39 -9.89
N ILE A 297 19.60 4.41 -9.95
CA ILE A 297 19.50 3.26 -10.84
C ILE A 297 18.17 2.51 -10.60
N ALA A 298 17.86 2.20 -9.33
CA ALA A 298 16.64 1.51 -8.95
C ALA A 298 15.37 2.31 -9.34
N SER A 299 15.35 3.63 -9.07
CA SER A 299 14.23 4.51 -9.39
C SER A 299 14.05 4.73 -10.88
N SER A 300 15.14 4.71 -11.66
CA SER A 300 15.10 4.93 -13.13
C SER A 300 14.27 3.89 -13.88
N LEU A 301 14.04 2.71 -13.31
CA LEU A 301 13.09 1.73 -13.86
C LEU A 301 11.69 2.32 -14.01
N TRP A 302 11.26 3.19 -13.09
CA TRP A 302 9.90 3.70 -13.00
C TRP A 302 9.73 5.11 -13.55
N GLY A 303 10.81 5.91 -13.60
CA GLY A 303 10.74 7.28 -14.09
C GLY A 303 12.01 8.09 -13.79
N GLU A 304 11.89 9.41 -13.75
CA GLU A 304 12.99 10.33 -13.46
C GLU A 304 13.37 10.24 -11.98
N PRO A 305 14.61 9.80 -11.63
CA PRO A 305 14.97 9.45 -10.24
C PRO A 305 14.90 10.60 -9.26
N ASP A 306 15.35 11.81 -9.64
CA ASP A 306 15.39 12.94 -8.73
C ASP A 306 13.97 13.44 -8.38
N ALA A 307 13.02 13.35 -9.32
CA ALA A 307 11.63 13.72 -9.11
C ALA A 307 10.82 12.66 -8.34
N GLN A 308 11.28 11.39 -8.32
CA GLN A 308 10.67 10.33 -7.52
C GLN A 308 11.18 10.29 -6.08
N ARG A 309 12.32 10.95 -5.82
CA ARG A 309 13.00 10.87 -4.52
C ARG A 309 12.14 11.42 -3.41
N LEU A 310 11.86 10.57 -2.42
CA LEU A 310 11.24 10.91 -1.16
C LEU A 310 12.31 10.93 -0.05
N THR A 311 11.98 11.43 1.11
CA THR A 311 12.90 11.56 2.24
C THR A 311 12.29 11.00 3.52
N TRP A 312 13.13 10.53 4.44
CA TRP A 312 12.71 10.19 5.79
C TRP A 312 12.25 11.41 6.62
N TYR A 313 12.54 12.63 6.15
CA TYR A 313 12.06 13.87 6.76
C TYR A 313 10.57 14.07 6.43
N GLY A 314 9.71 13.41 7.19
CA GLY A 314 8.27 13.47 7.02
C GLY A 314 7.53 12.89 8.21
N THR A 315 6.25 13.23 8.35
CA THR A 315 5.40 12.62 9.38
C THR A 315 5.06 11.17 9.03
N ALA A 316 4.84 10.33 10.03
CA ALA A 316 4.41 8.94 9.82
C ALA A 316 3.12 8.83 8.96
N LEU A 317 2.21 9.81 9.06
CA LEU A 317 1.02 9.88 8.21
C LEU A 317 1.37 10.21 6.75
N GLY A 318 2.31 11.13 6.52
CA GLY A 318 2.79 11.47 5.18
C GLY A 318 3.42 10.26 4.50
N ILE A 319 4.31 9.56 5.20
CA ILE A 319 4.94 8.32 4.70
C ILE A 319 3.89 7.21 4.46
N ALA A 320 2.88 7.08 5.32
CA ALA A 320 1.81 6.12 5.12
C ALA A 320 0.95 6.45 3.87
N ASN A 321 0.71 7.72 3.58
CA ASN A 321 0.00 8.15 2.37
C ASN A 321 0.82 7.82 1.11
N GLU A 322 2.12 8.09 1.13
CA GLU A 322 3.01 7.72 0.02
C GLU A 322 3.11 6.20 -0.14
N ALA A 323 3.15 5.43 0.95
CA ALA A 323 3.16 3.97 0.89
C ALA A 323 1.90 3.39 0.22
N GLU A 324 0.72 3.97 0.50
CA GLU A 324 -0.54 3.61 -0.17
C GLU A 324 -0.51 3.94 -1.67
N ALA A 325 0.04 5.12 -2.01
CA ALA A 325 0.21 5.56 -3.39
C ALA A 325 1.32 4.81 -4.15
N HIS A 326 2.12 4.01 -3.45
CA HIS A 326 3.15 3.12 -3.99
C HIS A 326 2.90 1.65 -3.59
N ASN A 327 1.63 1.28 -3.41
CA ASN A 327 1.29 -0.12 -3.12
C ASN A 327 1.75 -1.04 -4.26
N ASP A 328 2.35 -2.18 -3.91
CA ASP A 328 3.04 -3.09 -4.84
C ASP A 328 4.10 -2.37 -5.71
N GLY A 329 4.61 -1.23 -5.25
CA GLY A 329 5.54 -0.36 -5.94
C GLY A 329 6.80 -0.05 -5.13
N LEU A 330 7.80 0.54 -5.79
CA LEU A 330 9.04 1.00 -5.16
C LEU A 330 8.81 2.31 -4.40
N LEU A 331 9.30 2.40 -3.17
CA LEU A 331 9.32 3.63 -2.36
C LEU A 331 10.78 4.06 -2.11
N PRO A 332 11.31 5.04 -2.84
CA PRO A 332 12.68 5.51 -2.68
C PRO A 332 12.77 6.56 -1.56
N LEU A 333 13.39 6.20 -0.44
CA LEU A 333 13.58 7.03 0.75
C LEU A 333 15.06 7.38 0.90
N ASP A 334 15.43 8.61 0.60
CA ASP A 334 16.82 9.06 0.65
C ASP A 334 17.21 9.52 2.06
N GLU A 335 18.48 9.34 2.38
CA GLU A 335 19.29 9.83 3.50
C GLU A 335 18.56 9.86 4.86
N ILE A 336 18.64 8.75 5.59
CA ILE A 336 18.02 8.62 6.91
C ILE A 336 18.60 9.64 7.93
N GLY A 337 19.85 10.05 7.77
CA GLY A 337 20.52 11.01 8.64
C GLY A 337 19.95 12.43 8.57
N GLN A 338 19.17 12.76 7.53
CA GLN A 338 18.48 14.05 7.41
C GLN A 338 17.16 14.10 8.19
N ALA A 339 16.71 12.97 8.73
CA ALA A 339 15.47 12.92 9.51
C ALA A 339 15.60 13.75 10.80
N GLY A 340 14.71 14.69 11.00
CA GLY A 340 14.76 15.62 12.15
C GLY A 340 14.46 14.95 13.50
N ASN A 341 13.96 13.70 13.54
CA ASN A 341 13.58 13.01 14.76
C ASN A 341 13.63 11.48 14.58
N ALA A 342 14.56 10.83 15.24
CA ALA A 342 14.75 9.38 15.18
C ALA A 342 13.52 8.57 15.66
N ARG A 343 12.71 9.10 16.59
CA ARG A 343 11.46 8.45 17.01
C ARG A 343 10.42 8.43 15.89
N GLU A 344 10.36 9.49 15.09
CA GLU A 344 9.49 9.53 13.91
C GLU A 344 9.95 8.55 12.85
N VAL A 345 11.25 8.45 12.59
CA VAL A 345 11.84 7.44 11.71
C VAL A 345 11.47 6.02 12.18
N SER A 346 11.67 5.73 13.46
CA SER A 346 11.32 4.41 14.03
C SER A 346 9.84 4.10 13.87
N THR A 347 8.96 5.08 14.12
CA THR A 347 7.50 4.93 13.98
C THR A 347 7.11 4.75 12.51
N SER A 348 7.70 5.54 11.62
CA SER A 348 7.46 5.50 10.18
C SER A 348 7.91 4.18 9.58
N ALA A 349 9.12 3.71 9.90
CA ALA A 349 9.63 2.42 9.44
C ALA A 349 8.75 1.25 9.93
N TYR A 350 8.33 1.29 11.21
CA TYR A 350 7.43 0.28 11.75
C TYR A 350 6.08 0.28 11.02
N THR A 351 5.46 1.44 10.82
CA THR A 351 4.18 1.59 10.13
C THR A 351 4.29 1.16 8.67
N LEU A 352 5.34 1.61 7.98
CA LEU A 352 5.58 1.33 6.56
C LEU A 352 5.60 -0.18 6.29
N PHE A 353 6.40 -0.93 7.06
CA PHE A 353 6.58 -2.37 6.81
C PHE A 353 5.56 -3.27 7.53
N ASN A 354 4.70 -2.73 8.38
CA ASN A 354 3.50 -3.42 8.84
C ASN A 354 2.36 -3.38 7.82
N GLY A 355 2.45 -2.53 6.79
CA GLY A 355 1.50 -2.48 5.70
C GLY A 355 0.11 -1.98 6.10
N SER A 356 -0.01 -1.29 7.23
CA SER A 356 -1.30 -0.77 7.70
C SER A 356 -1.17 0.59 8.38
N GLY A 357 -2.10 1.48 8.07
CA GLY A 357 -2.19 2.81 8.64
C GLY A 357 -2.71 2.82 10.08
N LYS A 358 -2.54 3.96 10.74
CA LYS A 358 -3.11 4.19 12.07
C LYS A 358 -4.63 4.29 11.97
N LEU A 359 -5.36 3.59 12.86
CA LEU A 359 -6.80 3.71 13.00
C LEU A 359 -7.18 5.16 13.35
N GLN A 360 -8.11 5.75 12.59
CA GLN A 360 -8.54 7.14 12.76
C GLN A 360 -10.06 7.23 12.88
N GLY A 361 -10.55 8.04 13.81
CA GLY A 361 -11.98 8.33 13.94
C GLY A 361 -12.52 9.10 12.72
N ALA A 362 -13.75 8.77 12.30
CA ALA A 362 -14.50 9.53 11.32
C ALA A 362 -15.25 10.71 11.96
N LYS A 363 -15.50 11.78 11.20
CA LYS A 363 -16.23 12.96 11.69
C LYS A 363 -17.69 12.64 12.09
N ASP A 364 -18.28 11.69 11.38
CA ASP A 364 -19.70 11.31 11.54
C ASP A 364 -19.90 10.11 12.48
N GLY A 365 -18.88 9.80 13.31
CA GLY A 365 -18.85 8.66 14.21
C GLY A 365 -18.24 7.40 13.60
N GLY A 366 -17.75 6.49 14.46
CA GLY A 366 -17.02 5.30 14.04
C GLY A 366 -15.57 5.59 13.60
N ASN A 367 -15.01 4.72 12.80
CA ASN A 367 -13.65 4.84 12.29
C ASN A 367 -13.67 5.00 10.76
N ARG A 368 -12.68 5.72 10.24
CA ARG A 368 -12.36 5.72 8.81
C ARG A 368 -11.87 4.34 8.40
N GLU A 369 -12.02 4.01 7.14
CA GLU A 369 -11.40 2.82 6.54
C GLU A 369 -9.89 2.85 6.79
N MET A 370 -9.36 1.73 7.25
CA MET A 370 -7.93 1.61 7.55
C MET A 370 -7.17 1.37 6.25
N LYS A 371 -6.18 2.21 6.00
CA LYS A 371 -5.31 2.08 4.83
C LYS A 371 -4.44 0.83 4.95
N HIS A 372 -4.25 0.15 3.83
CA HIS A 372 -3.40 -1.02 3.69
C HIS A 372 -2.51 -0.88 2.46
N TRP A 373 -1.29 -1.35 2.56
CA TRP A 373 -0.33 -1.35 1.45
C TRP A 373 0.71 -2.45 1.60
N ARG A 374 1.37 -2.75 0.51
CA ARG A 374 2.58 -3.54 0.42
C ARG A 374 3.56 -2.76 -0.45
N THR A 375 4.68 -2.39 0.10
CA THR A 375 5.71 -1.64 -0.64
C THR A 375 7.06 -2.30 -0.47
N VAL A 376 7.92 -2.14 -1.46
CA VAL A 376 9.34 -2.38 -1.30
C VAL A 376 10.04 -1.04 -1.26
N ALA A 377 10.72 -0.75 -0.16
CA ALA A 377 11.47 0.49 -0.02
C ALA A 377 12.94 0.28 -0.34
N ILE A 378 13.54 1.26 -1.03
CA ILE A 378 14.99 1.42 -1.06
C ILE A 378 15.36 2.65 -0.25
N SER A 379 16.30 2.50 0.68
CA SER A 379 16.69 3.56 1.62
C SER A 379 18.20 3.69 1.66
N THR A 380 18.69 4.89 1.96
CA THR A 380 20.12 5.17 2.06
C THR A 380 20.48 5.84 3.38
N GLY A 381 21.73 5.71 3.81
CA GLY A 381 22.26 6.37 4.99
C GLY A 381 23.76 6.21 5.15
N GLU A 382 24.37 7.01 6.03
CA GLU A 382 25.80 6.89 6.36
C GLU A 382 26.08 5.78 7.37
N MET A 383 25.05 5.33 8.10
CA MET A 383 25.10 4.25 9.08
C MET A 383 23.85 3.37 8.96
N ASP A 384 23.91 2.18 9.52
CA ASP A 384 22.74 1.32 9.62
C ASP A 384 21.64 1.94 10.52
N VAL A 385 20.40 1.54 10.28
CA VAL A 385 19.21 2.12 10.96
C VAL A 385 19.27 1.90 12.48
N GLU A 386 19.81 0.78 12.95
CA GLU A 386 19.90 0.50 14.37
C GLU A 386 20.88 1.44 15.07
N THR A 387 22.07 1.62 14.48
CA THR A 387 23.07 2.56 14.97
C THR A 387 22.51 3.97 14.98
N PHE A 388 21.84 4.40 13.89
CA PHE A 388 21.17 5.70 13.83
C PHE A 388 20.18 5.89 14.99
N LEU A 389 19.30 4.92 15.22
CA LEU A 389 18.29 5.01 16.27
C LEU A 389 18.90 4.97 17.68
N LYS A 390 19.96 4.17 17.88
CA LYS A 390 20.68 4.10 19.16
C LYS A 390 21.41 5.40 19.51
N THR A 391 22.06 6.05 18.53
CA THR A 391 22.75 7.33 18.77
C THR A 391 21.79 8.43 19.23
N GLU A 392 20.54 8.36 18.80
CA GLU A 392 19.46 9.26 19.19
C GLU A 392 18.67 8.77 20.43
N GLY A 393 19.16 7.75 21.13
CA GLY A 393 18.56 7.21 22.36
C GLY A 393 17.24 6.46 22.15
N VAL A 394 16.93 6.02 20.93
CA VAL A 394 15.72 5.25 20.61
C VAL A 394 16.02 3.75 20.66
N LYS A 395 15.23 3.02 21.45
CA LYS A 395 15.32 1.54 21.51
C LYS A 395 14.77 0.91 20.23
N VAL A 396 15.57 0.05 19.61
CA VAL A 396 15.20 -0.69 18.41
C VAL A 396 14.62 -2.05 18.79
N LYS A 397 13.50 -2.43 18.16
CA LYS A 397 12.93 -3.76 18.29
C LYS A 397 13.44 -4.66 17.17
N ALA A 398 13.88 -5.87 17.51
CA ALA A 398 14.43 -6.83 16.54
C ALA A 398 13.53 -7.11 15.33
N GLY A 399 12.19 -7.08 15.51
CA GLY A 399 11.22 -7.23 14.43
C GLY A 399 11.24 -6.11 13.37
N GLN A 400 11.80 -4.92 13.68
CA GLN A 400 11.96 -3.84 12.72
C GLN A 400 13.12 -4.12 11.76
N LEU A 401 14.20 -4.67 12.28
CA LEU A 401 15.44 -4.92 11.54
C LEU A 401 15.31 -6.05 10.50
N VAL A 402 14.42 -7.00 10.73
CA VAL A 402 14.14 -8.06 9.75
C VAL A 402 13.25 -7.61 8.59
N ARG A 403 12.61 -6.45 8.70
CA ARG A 403 11.76 -5.88 7.64
C ARG A 403 12.44 -4.77 6.84
N LEU A 404 13.42 -4.11 7.42
CA LEU A 404 14.31 -3.18 6.73
C LEU A 404 15.72 -3.74 6.78
N LEU A 405 16.14 -4.36 5.68
CA LEU A 405 17.42 -5.06 5.55
C LEU A 405 18.55 -4.04 5.50
N ASN A 406 19.35 -3.95 6.57
CA ASN A 406 20.53 -3.09 6.59
C ASN A 406 21.68 -3.80 5.88
N VAL A 407 21.95 -3.43 4.64
CA VAL A 407 22.99 -4.04 3.81
C VAL A 407 24.14 -3.07 3.66
N PRO A 408 25.36 -3.42 4.14
CA PRO A 408 26.53 -2.59 3.89
C PRO A 408 26.77 -2.48 2.39
N MET A 409 26.93 -1.26 1.91
CA MET A 409 27.14 -1.01 0.50
C MET A 409 28.60 -1.12 0.12
N GLU A 410 28.90 -1.88 -0.89
CA GLU A 410 30.21 -1.94 -1.51
C GLU A 410 30.33 -0.95 -2.66
N LYS A 411 31.50 -0.28 -2.75
CA LYS A 411 31.81 0.59 -3.88
C LYS A 411 31.87 -0.22 -5.18
N ALA A 412 31.45 0.41 -6.27
CA ALA A 412 31.61 -0.22 -7.58
C ALA A 412 33.10 -0.56 -7.84
N THR A 413 33.31 -1.75 -8.36
CA THR A 413 34.63 -2.24 -8.77
C THR A 413 34.70 -2.48 -10.27
N GLN A 414 33.56 -2.77 -10.90
CA GLN A 414 33.43 -2.92 -12.34
C GLN A 414 33.04 -1.57 -12.97
N PHE A 415 34.00 -0.92 -13.61
CA PHE A 415 33.77 0.38 -14.26
C PHE A 415 33.55 0.27 -15.77
N HIS A 416 33.51 -0.96 -16.29
CA HIS A 416 33.38 -1.26 -17.73
C HIS A 416 34.43 -0.53 -18.58
N GLU A 417 34.03 0.26 -19.55
CA GLU A 417 34.92 1.06 -20.40
C GLU A 417 35.49 2.32 -19.74
N TYR A 418 35.07 2.65 -18.50
CA TYR A 418 35.49 3.87 -17.81
C TYR A 418 36.71 3.63 -16.91
N SER A 419 37.60 4.58 -16.85
CA SER A 419 38.86 4.47 -16.11
C SER A 419 38.74 4.74 -14.60
N THR A 420 37.65 5.36 -14.17
CA THR A 420 37.44 5.74 -12.76
C THR A 420 36.00 5.56 -12.32
N GLY A 421 35.78 5.30 -11.01
CA GLY A 421 34.44 5.23 -10.46
C GLY A 421 33.62 6.51 -10.63
N LYS A 422 34.27 7.69 -10.68
CA LYS A 422 33.60 8.94 -10.96
C LYS A 422 33.07 8.98 -12.40
N ALA A 423 33.91 8.65 -13.38
CA ALA A 423 33.48 8.62 -14.80
C ALA A 423 32.37 7.60 -15.02
N HIS A 424 32.43 6.43 -14.36
CA HIS A 424 31.37 5.44 -14.38
C HIS A 424 30.05 5.97 -13.78
N ALA A 425 30.11 6.68 -12.63
CA ALA A 425 28.93 7.28 -12.01
C ALA A 425 28.32 8.40 -12.86
N ASP A 426 29.14 9.22 -13.51
CA ASP A 426 28.70 10.27 -14.44
C ASP A 426 28.01 9.64 -15.66
N ALA A 427 28.57 8.56 -16.22
CA ALA A 427 27.98 7.81 -17.33
C ALA A 427 26.65 7.15 -16.95
N LEU A 428 26.52 6.58 -15.76
CA LEU A 428 25.25 6.08 -15.24
C LEU A 428 24.20 7.20 -15.15
N LYS A 429 24.61 8.40 -14.71
CA LYS A 429 23.72 9.56 -14.65
C LYS A 429 23.21 9.96 -16.03
N GLU A 430 24.08 10.03 -17.02
CA GLU A 430 23.70 10.29 -18.41
C GLU A 430 22.77 9.20 -18.94
N ALA A 431 23.06 7.92 -18.64
CA ALA A 431 22.28 6.78 -19.08
C ALA A 431 20.82 6.82 -18.57
N TRP A 432 20.59 7.03 -17.27
CA TRP A 432 19.22 7.12 -16.75
C TRP A 432 18.52 8.44 -17.09
N THR A 433 19.26 9.51 -17.34
CA THR A 433 18.67 10.76 -17.86
C THR A 433 18.09 10.54 -19.24
N ALA A 434 18.79 9.77 -20.10
CA ALA A 434 18.36 9.44 -21.44
C ALA A 434 17.32 8.30 -21.50
N ASN A 435 17.33 7.38 -20.54
CA ASN A 435 16.46 6.22 -20.54
C ASN A 435 15.92 5.95 -19.12
N HIS A 436 14.66 6.27 -18.88
CA HIS A 436 13.97 5.97 -17.62
C HIS A 436 12.47 5.69 -17.83
N GLY A 437 11.84 4.98 -16.90
CA GLY A 437 10.41 4.73 -16.85
C GLY A 437 9.88 3.63 -17.76
N ALA A 438 10.53 3.39 -18.89
CA ALA A 438 10.09 2.38 -19.86
C ALA A 438 10.35 0.95 -19.39
N ALA A 439 11.50 0.71 -18.75
CA ALA A 439 11.92 -0.64 -18.32
C ALA A 439 11.01 -1.22 -17.23
N GLY A 440 10.59 -0.41 -16.27
CA GLY A 440 9.64 -0.84 -15.24
C GLY A 440 8.26 -1.17 -15.81
N ARG A 441 7.79 -0.41 -16.80
CA ARG A 441 6.52 -0.69 -17.48
C ARG A 441 6.58 -2.00 -18.29
N GLU A 442 7.70 -2.26 -18.96
CA GLU A 442 7.91 -3.54 -19.66
C GLU A 442 7.96 -4.71 -18.68
N TRP A 443 8.62 -4.53 -17.54
CA TRP A 443 8.63 -5.52 -16.46
C TRP A 443 7.23 -5.86 -15.96
N VAL A 444 6.42 -4.87 -15.63
CA VAL A 444 5.03 -5.09 -15.17
C VAL A 444 4.17 -5.73 -16.26
N LYS A 445 4.33 -5.31 -17.53
CA LYS A 445 3.63 -5.91 -18.65
C LYS A 445 3.96 -7.39 -18.81
N TRP A 446 5.23 -7.75 -18.66
CA TRP A 446 5.65 -9.13 -18.67
C TRP A 446 5.04 -9.91 -17.50
N LEU A 447 5.10 -9.35 -16.27
CA LEU A 447 4.48 -9.96 -15.09
C LEU A 447 2.98 -10.20 -15.26
N ALA A 448 2.26 -9.27 -15.87
CA ALA A 448 0.82 -9.41 -16.12
C ALA A 448 0.50 -10.66 -16.96
N GLY A 449 1.35 -10.97 -17.95
CA GLY A 449 1.20 -12.14 -18.82
C GLY A 449 1.79 -13.45 -18.24
N HIS A 450 2.67 -13.38 -17.23
CA HIS A 450 3.46 -14.52 -16.73
C HIS A 450 3.32 -14.73 -15.21
N GLN A 451 2.14 -14.47 -14.66
CA GLN A 451 1.92 -14.51 -13.20
C GLN A 451 2.22 -15.87 -12.58
N GLN A 452 1.90 -16.98 -13.27
CA GLN A 452 2.15 -18.32 -12.75
C GLN A 452 3.65 -18.63 -12.74
N GLU A 453 4.38 -18.31 -13.81
CA GLU A 453 5.83 -18.44 -13.88
C GLU A 453 6.54 -17.65 -12.78
N ALA A 454 6.09 -16.41 -12.54
CA ALA A 454 6.59 -15.56 -11.46
C ALA A 454 6.40 -16.22 -10.07
N LYS A 455 5.22 -16.77 -9.80
CA LYS A 455 4.92 -17.48 -8.54
C LYS A 455 5.77 -18.73 -8.37
N ASP A 456 5.94 -19.49 -9.44
CA ASP A 456 6.73 -20.73 -9.43
C ASP A 456 8.21 -20.43 -9.19
N THR A 457 8.78 -19.45 -9.89
CA THR A 457 10.18 -19.02 -9.69
C THR A 457 10.44 -18.51 -8.27
N VAL A 458 9.52 -17.72 -7.71
CA VAL A 458 9.66 -17.27 -6.30
C VAL A 458 9.65 -18.47 -5.35
N ARG A 459 8.80 -19.48 -5.59
CA ARG A 459 8.75 -20.69 -4.77
C ARG A 459 10.08 -21.46 -4.87
N GLU A 460 10.62 -21.67 -6.07
CA GLU A 460 11.91 -22.34 -6.30
C GLU A 460 13.07 -21.60 -5.62
N CYS A 461 13.11 -20.26 -5.75
CA CYS A 461 14.12 -19.46 -5.06
C CYS A 461 14.01 -19.59 -3.54
N ARG A 462 12.80 -19.57 -2.97
CA ARG A 462 12.59 -19.79 -1.52
C ARG A 462 13.09 -21.16 -1.06
N GLU A 463 12.79 -22.21 -1.81
CA GLU A 463 13.28 -23.56 -1.51
C GLU A 463 14.81 -23.63 -1.58
N ARG A 464 15.41 -23.03 -2.62
CA ARG A 464 16.88 -22.93 -2.75
C ARG A 464 17.49 -22.20 -1.54
N TRP A 465 16.92 -21.07 -1.12
CA TRP A 465 17.43 -20.28 0.00
C TRP A 465 17.28 -20.99 1.34
N ARG A 466 16.21 -21.76 1.56
CA ARG A 466 16.07 -22.60 2.76
C ARG A 466 17.17 -23.65 2.87
N ASN A 467 17.56 -24.24 1.75
CA ASN A 467 18.65 -25.23 1.70
C ASN A 467 20.05 -24.57 1.79
N LEU A 468 20.17 -23.31 1.40
CA LEU A 468 21.43 -22.57 1.40
C LEU A 468 21.81 -22.07 2.80
N ILE A 469 20.80 -21.64 3.60
CA ILE A 469 21.02 -21.10 4.94
C ILE A 469 21.14 -22.27 5.93
N PRO A 470 22.27 -22.37 6.69
CA PRO A 470 22.44 -23.43 7.69
C PRO A 470 21.31 -23.43 8.73
N GLU A 471 20.82 -24.61 9.11
CA GLU A 471 19.78 -24.76 10.16
C GLU A 471 20.20 -24.17 11.52
N SER A 472 21.50 -24.08 11.77
CA SER A 472 22.07 -23.48 12.98
C SER A 472 21.90 -21.97 13.07
N TYR A 473 21.55 -21.30 11.94
CA TYR A 473 21.32 -19.87 11.93
C TYR A 473 19.98 -19.53 12.61
N GLY A 474 19.91 -18.38 13.28
CA GLY A 474 18.71 -17.95 13.99
C GLY A 474 17.51 -17.72 13.05
N GLU A 475 16.28 -17.87 13.58
CA GLU A 475 15.03 -17.68 12.81
C GLU A 475 14.95 -16.35 12.07
N GLN A 476 15.59 -15.29 12.60
CA GLN A 476 15.62 -13.98 11.95
C GLN A 476 16.40 -14.01 10.64
N VAL A 477 17.49 -14.78 10.58
CA VAL A 477 18.29 -14.95 9.36
C VAL A 477 17.48 -15.70 8.29
N HIS A 478 16.75 -16.74 8.69
CA HIS A 478 15.84 -17.46 7.77
C HIS A 478 14.74 -16.55 7.22
N ARG A 479 14.13 -15.69 8.07
CA ARG A 479 13.12 -14.71 7.62
C ARG A 479 13.69 -13.67 6.65
N VAL A 480 14.92 -13.25 6.85
CA VAL A 480 15.61 -12.34 5.93
C VAL A 480 15.97 -13.08 4.63
N GLY A 481 16.42 -14.34 4.72
CA GLY A 481 16.65 -15.19 3.56
C GLY A 481 15.44 -15.33 2.65
N GLU A 482 14.23 -15.39 3.19
CA GLU A 482 12.98 -15.36 2.40
C GLU A 482 12.83 -14.08 1.55
N ARG A 483 13.32 -12.93 2.03
CA ARG A 483 13.32 -11.67 1.27
C ARG A 483 14.40 -11.64 0.20
N PHE A 484 15.59 -12.13 0.52
CA PHE A 484 16.66 -12.28 -0.47
C PHE A 484 16.26 -13.28 -1.57
N ALA A 485 15.46 -14.32 -1.25
CA ALA A 485 14.89 -15.22 -2.25
C ALA A 485 13.95 -14.49 -3.24
N ILE A 486 13.15 -13.51 -2.75
CA ILE A 486 12.29 -12.69 -3.62
C ILE A 486 13.13 -11.75 -4.48
N LEU A 487 14.18 -11.13 -3.92
CA LEU A 487 15.12 -10.28 -4.66
C LEU A 487 15.84 -11.07 -5.77
N GLU A 488 16.28 -12.30 -5.48
CA GLU A 488 16.85 -13.19 -6.48
C GLU A 488 15.86 -13.54 -7.57
N ALA A 489 14.64 -13.94 -7.20
CA ALA A 489 13.60 -14.28 -8.17
C ALA A 489 13.29 -13.10 -9.10
N ALA A 490 13.24 -11.87 -8.56
CA ALA A 490 13.01 -10.65 -9.34
C ALA A 490 14.11 -10.44 -10.40
N LEU A 491 15.37 -10.61 -10.05
CA LEU A 491 16.47 -10.50 -11.02
C LEU A 491 16.46 -11.63 -12.05
N VAL A 492 16.26 -12.87 -11.59
CA VAL A 492 16.25 -14.05 -12.49
C VAL A 492 15.15 -13.95 -13.53
N LEU A 493 13.96 -13.52 -13.14
CA LEU A 493 12.82 -13.31 -14.05
C LEU A 493 13.00 -12.12 -15.00
N SER A 494 13.79 -11.13 -14.61
CA SER A 494 13.91 -9.87 -15.34
C SER A 494 15.00 -9.87 -16.42
N GLY A 495 15.53 -11.03 -16.83
CA GLY A 495 16.61 -11.13 -17.81
C GLY A 495 16.30 -10.41 -19.14
N HIS A 496 15.05 -10.36 -19.56
CA HIS A 496 14.60 -9.61 -20.74
C HIS A 496 14.67 -8.07 -20.54
N VAL A 497 14.60 -7.59 -19.29
CA VAL A 497 14.73 -6.15 -18.93
C VAL A 497 16.18 -5.79 -18.65
N THR A 498 16.91 -6.63 -17.90
CA THR A 498 18.27 -6.32 -17.42
C THR A 498 19.38 -6.79 -18.35
N GLY A 499 19.14 -7.86 -19.10
CA GLY A 499 20.17 -8.52 -19.92
C GLY A 499 21.16 -9.38 -19.11
N TRP A 500 20.99 -9.49 -17.78
CA TRP A 500 21.91 -10.23 -16.92
C TRP A 500 21.69 -11.74 -16.94
N ALA A 501 22.78 -12.49 -16.84
CA ALA A 501 22.73 -13.93 -16.75
C ALA A 501 22.18 -14.38 -15.38
N VAL A 502 21.46 -15.48 -15.36
CA VAL A 502 20.85 -16.04 -14.13
C VAL A 502 21.90 -16.25 -13.03
N GLN A 503 23.09 -16.77 -13.38
CA GLN A 503 24.15 -17.01 -12.39
C GLN A 503 24.70 -15.71 -11.81
N GLU A 504 24.91 -14.70 -12.65
CA GLU A 504 25.34 -13.36 -12.21
C GLU A 504 24.32 -12.74 -11.21
N CYS A 505 23.03 -12.89 -11.51
CA CYS A 505 21.96 -12.46 -10.60
C CYS A 505 22.03 -13.16 -9.24
N ARG A 506 22.21 -14.49 -9.25
CA ARG A 506 22.32 -15.30 -8.03
C ARG A 506 23.55 -14.94 -7.21
N ASP A 507 24.69 -14.77 -7.87
CA ASP A 507 25.96 -14.43 -7.21
C ASP A 507 25.88 -13.05 -6.56
N ALA A 508 25.31 -12.05 -7.25
CA ALA A 508 25.14 -10.71 -6.72
C ALA A 508 24.23 -10.68 -5.48
N ILE A 509 23.11 -11.41 -5.50
CA ILE A 509 22.20 -11.47 -4.35
C ILE A 509 22.80 -12.24 -3.18
N LEU A 510 23.48 -13.36 -3.44
CA LEU A 510 24.17 -14.11 -2.41
C LEU A 510 25.32 -13.32 -1.78
N HIS A 511 26.06 -12.56 -2.56
CA HIS A 511 27.10 -11.67 -2.08
C HIS A 511 26.56 -10.65 -1.06
N ASN A 512 25.48 -9.95 -1.41
CA ASN A 512 24.83 -8.98 -0.51
C ASN A 512 24.21 -9.63 0.74
N PHE A 513 23.69 -10.84 0.63
CA PHE A 513 23.23 -11.59 1.80
C PHE A 513 24.38 -11.93 2.74
N ASN A 514 25.51 -12.39 2.21
CA ASN A 514 26.69 -12.69 3.02
C ASN A 514 27.25 -11.43 3.70
N ALA A 515 27.25 -10.29 3.01
CA ALA A 515 27.62 -8.99 3.60
C ALA A 515 26.64 -8.63 4.73
N TRP A 516 25.33 -8.83 4.53
CA TRP A 516 24.33 -8.62 5.57
C TRP A 516 24.53 -9.57 6.77
N VAL A 517 24.79 -10.87 6.53
CA VAL A 517 25.04 -11.85 7.60
C VAL A 517 26.29 -11.50 8.40
N LYS A 518 27.35 -11.05 7.74
CA LYS A 518 28.59 -10.63 8.39
C LYS A 518 28.36 -9.48 9.35
N GLU A 519 27.52 -8.52 8.99
CA GLU A 519 27.18 -7.35 9.81
C GLU A 519 26.15 -7.68 10.89
N PHE A 520 25.08 -8.39 10.51
CA PHE A 520 23.98 -8.72 11.40
C PHE A 520 24.31 -9.84 12.39
N GLY A 521 25.11 -10.84 11.95
CA GLY A 521 25.42 -12.06 12.68
C GLY A 521 24.45 -13.21 12.37
N THR A 522 24.90 -14.41 12.69
CA THR A 522 24.17 -15.67 12.42
C THR A 522 23.22 -16.06 13.55
N GLY A 523 23.39 -15.48 14.76
CA GLY A 523 22.65 -15.80 15.96
C GLY A 523 21.32 -15.04 16.11
N ASN A 524 20.62 -15.32 17.19
CA ASN A 524 19.44 -14.55 17.59
C ASN A 524 19.88 -13.20 18.16
N ARG A 525 19.59 -12.13 17.46
CA ARG A 525 20.02 -10.78 17.86
C ARG A 525 19.42 -10.31 19.18
N GLU A 526 18.20 -10.75 19.51
CA GLU A 526 17.63 -10.48 20.84
C GLU A 526 18.47 -11.15 21.94
N HIS A 527 18.97 -12.36 21.70
CA HIS A 527 19.86 -13.05 22.63
C HIS A 527 21.16 -12.28 22.80
N LYS A 528 21.77 -11.81 21.70
CA LYS A 528 22.99 -11.00 21.75
C LYS A 528 22.77 -9.69 22.49
N GLN A 529 21.67 -8.97 22.23
CA GLN A 529 21.33 -7.74 22.95
C GLN A 529 21.12 -7.98 24.46
N ILE A 530 20.48 -9.10 24.83
CA ILE A 530 20.29 -9.48 26.24
C ILE A 530 21.64 -9.74 26.92
N ILE A 531 22.54 -10.44 26.26
CA ILE A 531 23.89 -10.73 26.75
C ILE A 531 24.67 -9.43 26.94
N GLU A 532 24.77 -8.61 25.88
CA GLU A 532 25.45 -7.31 25.91
C GLU A 532 24.89 -6.38 26.99
N GLN A 533 23.56 -6.37 27.18
CA GLN A 533 22.91 -5.56 28.22
C GLN A 533 23.27 -6.03 29.64
N ALA A 534 23.37 -7.35 29.83
CA ALA A 534 23.78 -7.92 31.11
C ALA A 534 25.24 -7.66 31.40
N GLU A 535 26.14 -7.78 30.43
CA GLU A 535 27.55 -7.46 30.52
C GLU A 535 27.77 -5.98 30.83
N ALA A 536 27.12 -5.08 30.07
CA ALA A 536 27.18 -3.64 30.30
C ALA A 536 26.70 -3.24 31.71
N PHE A 537 25.62 -3.91 32.19
CA PHE A 537 25.13 -3.71 33.56
C PHE A 537 26.17 -4.11 34.59
N LEU A 538 26.77 -5.29 34.47
CA LEU A 538 27.78 -5.76 35.40
C LEU A 538 29.06 -4.90 35.33
N ALA A 539 29.49 -4.50 34.14
CA ALA A 539 30.66 -3.61 33.96
C ALA A 539 30.44 -2.22 34.61
N ALA A 540 29.25 -1.64 34.42
CA ALA A 540 28.96 -0.31 34.97
C ALA A 540 28.73 -0.32 36.49
N TYR A 541 28.11 -1.35 37.03
CA TYR A 541 27.60 -1.34 38.40
C TYR A 541 28.19 -2.43 39.31
N GLY A 542 28.84 -3.45 38.77
CA GLY A 542 29.28 -4.64 39.51
C GLY A 542 30.21 -4.33 40.68
N MET A 543 31.07 -3.29 40.58
CA MET A 543 31.94 -2.86 41.66
C MET A 543 31.32 -1.79 42.57
N SER A 544 30.42 -0.96 42.04
CA SER A 544 29.92 0.25 42.73
C SER A 544 28.56 0.04 43.43
N ARG A 545 27.73 -0.90 42.95
CA ARG A 545 26.35 -1.12 43.45
C ARG A 545 26.12 -2.51 44.06
N PHE A 546 27.17 -3.33 44.17
CA PHE A 546 27.09 -4.68 44.77
C PHE A 546 27.96 -4.74 46.00
N ALA A 547 27.31 -5.06 47.15
CA ALA A 547 28.03 -5.28 48.41
C ALA A 547 28.72 -6.67 48.40
N PRO A 548 29.92 -6.83 48.95
CA PRO A 548 30.47 -8.16 49.23
C PRO A 548 29.49 -8.97 50.08
N VAL A 549 29.40 -10.30 49.88
CA VAL A 549 28.57 -11.18 50.74
C VAL A 549 28.87 -11.02 52.20
N ASN A 550 30.13 -10.75 52.56
CA ASN A 550 30.59 -10.51 53.92
C ASN A 550 30.53 -9.04 54.34
N TYR A 551 29.70 -8.24 53.70
CA TYR A 551 29.60 -6.79 53.95
C TYR A 551 29.36 -6.48 55.41
N ASP A 552 30.20 -5.55 55.94
CA ASP A 552 30.07 -5.03 57.31
C ASP A 552 29.22 -3.73 57.27
N PRO A 553 28.12 -3.67 58.05
CA PRO A 553 27.29 -2.46 58.14
C PRO A 553 28.04 -1.22 58.63
N ALA A 554 29.17 -1.38 59.32
CA ALA A 554 30.04 -0.29 59.74
C ALA A 554 30.85 0.32 58.59
N SER A 555 30.87 -0.34 57.42
CA SER A 555 31.46 0.19 56.20
C SER A 555 30.56 1.28 55.58
N LEU A 556 31.13 2.14 54.71
CA LEU A 556 30.37 3.19 54.02
C LEU A 556 29.16 2.59 53.30
N PRO A 557 27.97 3.18 53.47
CA PRO A 557 26.75 2.68 52.81
C PRO A 557 26.89 2.75 51.27
N ILE A 558 26.46 1.66 50.60
CA ILE A 558 26.37 1.63 49.13
C ILE A 558 25.04 2.27 48.73
N PRO A 559 25.02 3.45 48.10
CA PRO A 559 23.79 4.06 47.65
C PRO A 559 23.16 3.19 46.54
N GLU A 560 21.84 3.03 46.57
CA GLU A 560 21.10 2.20 45.59
C GLU A 560 21.70 0.80 45.40
N LEU A 561 21.63 -0.03 46.45
CA LEU A 561 22.16 -1.41 46.42
C LEU A 561 21.44 -2.26 45.39
N TYR A 562 22.15 -2.77 44.37
CA TYR A 562 21.62 -3.63 43.34
C TYR A 562 21.72 -5.11 43.64
N GLY A 563 22.57 -5.46 44.61
CA GLY A 563 22.73 -6.85 45.03
C GLY A 563 24.01 -7.09 45.80
N TYR A 564 24.46 -8.34 45.77
CA TYR A 564 25.65 -8.78 46.46
C TYR A 564 26.59 -9.48 45.49
N ARG A 565 27.90 -9.49 45.80
CA ARG A 565 28.92 -10.17 45.01
C ARG A 565 29.71 -11.13 45.85
N GLU A 566 30.04 -12.26 45.29
CA GLU A 566 30.93 -13.28 45.85
C GLU A 566 32.21 -13.30 45.00
N SER A 567 33.35 -13.23 45.66
CA SER A 567 34.68 -13.34 45.04
C SER A 567 35.47 -14.38 45.82
N ASP A 568 36.06 -15.31 45.12
CA ASP A 568 36.89 -16.37 45.70
C ASP A 568 38.31 -15.92 46.10
N GLY A 569 38.64 -14.66 45.84
CA GLY A 569 39.95 -14.13 46.15
C GLY A 569 41.11 -14.67 45.28
N ARG A 570 40.77 -15.45 44.22
CA ARG A 570 41.70 -15.90 43.20
C ARG A 570 41.44 -15.16 41.90
N TYR A 571 42.49 -14.76 41.23
CA TYR A 571 42.40 -13.90 40.03
C TYR A 571 41.68 -14.57 38.82
N ASP A 572 41.53 -15.91 38.83
CA ASP A 572 41.04 -16.67 37.67
C ASP A 572 39.66 -17.30 37.89
N GLU A 573 38.94 -16.99 39.01
CA GLU A 573 37.60 -17.54 39.21
C GLU A 573 36.49 -16.52 38.92
N PRO A 574 35.37 -16.98 38.23
CA PRO A 574 34.30 -16.08 37.84
C PRO A 574 33.62 -15.49 39.07
N VAL A 575 33.42 -14.16 39.09
CA VAL A 575 32.70 -13.44 40.13
C VAL A 575 31.21 -13.69 39.98
N LEU A 576 30.54 -14.22 41.01
CA LEU A 576 29.09 -14.41 41.07
C LEU A 576 28.41 -13.16 41.64
N PHE A 577 27.51 -12.56 40.87
CA PHE A 577 26.70 -11.41 41.27
C PHE A 577 25.27 -11.87 41.63
N TYR A 578 24.82 -11.63 42.82
CA TYR A 578 23.48 -11.89 43.34
C TYR A 578 22.59 -10.66 43.08
N VAL A 579 21.99 -10.53 41.91
CA VAL A 579 21.21 -9.37 41.51
C VAL A 579 19.79 -9.43 42.11
N LEU A 580 19.37 -8.36 42.80
CA LEU A 580 18.04 -8.22 43.37
C LEU A 580 16.98 -8.18 42.23
N PRO A 581 15.71 -8.62 42.48
CA PRO A 581 14.67 -8.74 41.47
C PRO A 581 14.32 -7.42 40.77
N ASP A 582 14.36 -6.28 41.48
CA ASP A 582 14.05 -4.98 40.93
C ASP A 582 15.14 -4.47 39.99
N PRO A 583 16.44 -4.42 40.40
CA PRO A 583 17.54 -4.11 39.48
C PRO A 583 17.63 -5.06 38.27
N PHE A 584 17.39 -6.35 38.48
CA PHE A 584 17.33 -7.29 37.34
C PHE A 584 16.25 -6.88 36.34
N GLY A 585 15.06 -6.52 36.81
CA GLY A 585 13.96 -6.10 35.94
C GLY A 585 14.16 -4.75 35.27
N SER A 586 14.71 -3.78 36.01
CA SER A 586 14.84 -2.40 35.52
C SER A 586 16.09 -2.17 34.68
N HIS A 587 17.14 -2.96 34.84
CA HIS A 587 18.42 -2.81 34.13
C HIS A 587 18.72 -4.00 33.23
N VAL A 588 18.81 -5.24 33.76
CA VAL A 588 19.19 -6.43 32.98
C VAL A 588 18.10 -6.85 32.02
N ALA A 589 16.83 -6.84 32.46
CA ALA A 589 15.69 -7.22 31.63
C ALA A 589 14.92 -5.99 31.06
N ASN A 590 15.54 -4.81 31.07
CA ASN A 590 14.88 -3.60 30.60
C ASN A 590 14.50 -3.69 29.12
N GLY A 591 13.19 -3.71 28.85
CA GLY A 591 12.63 -3.84 27.51
C GLY A 591 12.31 -5.27 27.07
N PHE A 592 12.59 -6.27 27.92
CA PHE A 592 12.36 -7.69 27.65
C PHE A 592 11.54 -8.35 28.78
N ASN A 593 10.99 -9.53 28.48
CA ASN A 593 10.37 -10.37 29.52
C ASN A 593 11.45 -10.95 30.43
N LYS A 594 11.28 -10.85 31.76
CA LYS A 594 12.25 -11.32 32.76
C LYS A 594 12.62 -12.80 32.63
N ASP A 595 11.62 -13.66 32.36
CA ASP A 595 11.83 -15.10 32.23
C ASP A 595 12.55 -15.46 30.93
N ALA A 596 12.24 -14.75 29.83
CA ALA A 596 12.95 -14.89 28.56
C ALA A 596 14.42 -14.47 28.70
N VAL A 597 14.70 -13.32 29.36
CA VAL A 597 16.07 -12.88 29.64
C VAL A 597 16.84 -13.89 30.48
N ALA A 598 16.21 -14.38 31.56
CA ALA A 598 16.85 -15.36 32.42
C ALA A 598 17.14 -16.68 31.68
N LYS A 599 16.26 -17.11 30.76
CA LYS A 599 16.48 -18.27 29.91
C LYS A 599 17.69 -18.06 28.99
N VAL A 600 17.76 -16.94 28.28
CA VAL A 600 18.86 -16.59 27.36
C VAL A 600 20.19 -16.53 28.11
N LEU A 601 20.24 -15.83 29.25
CA LEU A 601 21.46 -15.72 30.05
C LEU A 601 21.89 -17.07 30.64
N HIS A 602 20.93 -17.96 30.93
CA HIS A 602 21.25 -19.32 31.35
C HIS A 602 21.85 -20.16 30.22
N GLU A 603 21.27 -20.08 29.03
CA GLU A 603 21.79 -20.76 27.82
C GLU A 603 23.18 -20.25 27.42
N ALA A 604 23.45 -18.98 27.68
CA ALA A 604 24.78 -18.36 27.50
C ALA A 604 25.77 -18.65 28.64
N GLY A 605 25.41 -19.43 29.65
CA GLY A 605 26.27 -19.72 30.80
C GLY A 605 26.41 -18.55 31.81
N MET A 606 25.73 -17.45 31.60
CA MET A 606 25.82 -16.24 32.42
C MET A 606 24.83 -16.21 33.59
N LEU A 607 23.88 -17.13 33.67
CA LEU A 607 22.93 -17.18 34.78
C LEU A 607 22.93 -18.53 35.46
N LYS A 608 23.21 -18.51 36.76
CA LYS A 608 23.20 -19.70 37.63
C LYS A 608 21.76 -20.06 38.02
N ARG A 609 21.35 -21.28 37.71
CA ARG A 609 20.02 -21.81 38.01
C ARG A 609 19.98 -22.50 39.37
N PRO A 610 18.84 -22.53 40.13
CA PRO A 610 18.74 -23.29 41.35
C PRO A 610 18.86 -24.81 41.07
N SER A 611 19.47 -25.54 41.99
CA SER A 611 19.65 -27.02 41.90
C SER A 611 18.33 -27.81 41.75
N SER A 612 17.20 -27.24 42.19
CA SER A 612 15.88 -27.82 41.99
C SER A 612 15.37 -27.80 40.56
N GLY A 613 16.04 -27.07 39.66
CA GLY A 613 15.62 -26.87 38.25
C GLY A 613 14.34 -26.06 38.06
N ARG A 614 13.71 -25.57 39.11
CA ARG A 614 12.47 -24.77 39.07
C ARG A 614 12.75 -23.29 39.26
N GLY A 615 12.28 -22.46 38.28
CA GLY A 615 12.46 -21.01 38.27
C GLY A 615 13.90 -20.58 37.96
N TRP A 616 14.15 -19.25 38.04
CA TRP A 616 15.41 -18.61 37.66
C TRP A 616 16.15 -17.98 38.84
N GLN A 617 15.51 -17.87 40.02
CA GLN A 617 16.08 -17.22 41.19
C GLN A 617 16.75 -18.24 42.13
N ILE A 618 17.96 -17.92 42.55
CA ILE A 618 18.72 -18.62 43.59
C ILE A 618 18.58 -17.89 44.91
N ARG A 619 19.13 -18.45 45.97
CA ARG A 619 19.21 -17.80 47.28
C ARG A 619 20.63 -17.35 47.56
N THR A 620 20.78 -16.13 48.11
CA THR A 620 22.07 -15.66 48.58
C THR A 620 22.63 -16.59 49.70
N PRO A 621 23.94 -16.57 49.97
CA PRO A 621 24.48 -17.02 51.26
C PRO A 621 23.78 -16.31 52.42
N ARG A 622 24.03 -16.75 53.67
CA ARG A 622 23.53 -16.05 54.85
C ARG A 622 24.21 -14.68 54.99
N LEU A 623 23.43 -13.62 54.88
CA LEU A 623 23.90 -12.25 54.99
C LEU A 623 23.94 -11.81 56.46
N LYS A 624 25.14 -11.64 57.03
CA LYS A 624 25.33 -11.30 58.45
C LYS A 624 24.64 -10.00 58.83
N HIS A 625 24.73 -8.95 57.99
CA HIS A 625 24.12 -7.65 58.22
C HIS A 625 22.57 -7.67 58.18
N LEU A 626 21.96 -8.70 57.58
CA LEU A 626 20.51 -8.96 57.58
C LEU A 626 20.13 -10.06 58.59
N LYS A 627 20.84 -10.17 59.68
CA LYS A 627 20.58 -11.19 60.74
C LYS A 627 20.57 -12.64 60.21
N GLY A 628 21.38 -12.94 59.21
CA GLY A 628 21.49 -14.25 58.60
C GLY A 628 20.39 -14.59 57.58
N ALA A 629 19.60 -13.61 57.13
CA ALA A 629 18.60 -13.80 56.07
C ALA A 629 19.22 -14.23 54.74
N ARG A 630 18.42 -14.96 53.94
CA ARG A 630 18.75 -15.33 52.56
C ARG A 630 17.74 -14.70 51.64
N LEU A 631 18.19 -13.92 50.65
CA LEU A 631 17.33 -13.27 49.67
C LEU A 631 17.17 -14.14 48.42
N ARG A 632 16.02 -14.02 47.74
CA ARG A 632 15.81 -14.58 46.40
C ARG A 632 16.36 -13.57 45.39
N VAL A 633 17.26 -14.01 44.50
CA VAL A 633 18.04 -13.15 43.59
C VAL A 633 18.33 -13.91 42.29
N TYR A 634 18.72 -13.18 41.25
CA TYR A 634 19.27 -13.77 40.04
C TYR A 634 20.79 -13.86 40.20
N GLY A 635 21.37 -15.03 39.97
CA GLY A 635 22.83 -15.21 40.05
C GLY A 635 23.47 -15.03 38.69
N LEU A 636 24.13 -13.91 38.48
CA LEU A 636 24.83 -13.62 37.20
C LEU A 636 26.32 -13.88 37.31
N LEU A 637 26.88 -14.45 36.27
CA LEU A 637 28.31 -14.67 36.03
C LEU A 637 28.77 -13.75 34.90
N LEU A 638 30.03 -13.33 34.89
CA LEU A 638 30.63 -12.74 33.68
C LEU A 638 30.80 -13.84 32.64
N ALA A 639 30.54 -13.53 31.37
CA ALA A 639 30.84 -14.44 30.28
C ALA A 639 32.32 -14.84 30.33
N GLN A 640 32.60 -16.14 30.23
CA GLN A 640 33.95 -16.61 29.98
C GLN A 640 34.25 -16.32 28.51
N ASP A 641 35.32 -15.54 28.25
CA ASP A 641 35.86 -15.42 26.91
C ASP A 641 36.23 -16.82 26.41
N HIS A 642 35.39 -17.36 25.52
CA HIS A 642 35.80 -18.47 24.69
C HIS A 642 36.67 -17.87 23.58
N ASP A 643 37.96 -17.67 23.89
CA ASP A 643 38.99 -17.57 22.86
C ASP A 643 38.88 -18.83 22.00
N THR A 644 38.13 -18.72 20.89
CA THR A 644 38.30 -19.64 19.79
C THR A 644 39.58 -19.29 19.06
N GLU A 645 40.70 -19.68 19.64
CA GLU A 645 41.86 -20.07 18.84
C GLU A 645 41.43 -21.32 18.05
N SER A 646 41.12 -21.14 16.79
CA SER A 646 41.20 -22.18 15.79
C SER A 646 41.99 -21.59 14.64
N ASP A 647 43.23 -22.05 14.55
CA ASP A 647 44.14 -21.97 13.41
C ASP A 647 43.47 -22.25 12.05
#